data_5fc91d6ba3b4ef2fabeed39510d71459
#
_entry.id   5fc91d6ba3b4ef2fabeed39510d71459
#
_cell.length_a   1.000
_cell.length_b   1.000
_cell.length_c   1.000
_cell.angle_alpha   90.00
_cell.angle_beta   90.00
_cell.angle_gamma   90.00
#
_symmetry.space_group_name_H-M   'P 1'
#
loop_
_entity.id
_entity.type
_entity.pdbx_description
1 polymer ?
#
loop_
_entity_poly.entity_id
_entity_poly.type
_entity_poly.pdbx_seq_one_letter_code
_entity_poly.pdbx_strand_id
1 'polypeptide(L)'
;MKWHEAPLLPLSAALALGISLGTWAAAPAWLLIPGGLLVAVGACALALGRDGSAAAVLLTLAVVLGALRAATGPLPADHIARAALAPVVSVEGRLAEEPVRWAPDRTRLILDVDGLLDGDDRRSASGRLQVTLYGETAAVGEGQRVAVGLRLSRPRSFRNPGAFDYPAFLRREGILLVGTGSAESLVPLTPDEPPWPVRVKRWAVATIGAHLPDTSAALLAGLILGEKTRLPREADEAFRRAGVYHILAVSGFNVALLASSTFFVLAALGVPRRTTAVAAGVALAGFALVVGGQASVLRATVMGLLLLAAMLLDRESQLMNALALAALLLLVWRPGDLWDPGFQLSFAATAGIIYLTPAITRWLDGRGWPGWLATAVAVSVGAQAAVTPVMLAHFNQLSLVGIAANLVVVPLAAAGTTLGMLALLVALASAVAADVLFQALSLVLLALRATVWGAAAVPAAMVHLPAPSWAATLAWCGALALAPVLDTRRWPRVAAAACLAAALALSVWPWVRPGDGRLRVTFLDVGQGDAVLVELPEGPRLLVDGGPGGARRLDVGERVLAPFLWNRPAARVDAVAVTHSDSDHSGGLRAVLTRFRVGEVWENGRWGPGSEDTLRAVERSGACRRTLVAGQRIWLGAALLTVLNPDGTRPLDEPAPMGDNDESLVLRLDWRGFSLLLTGDLGRPGEERVLASHAPVRALALKVAHHGSRFSSGEEFLAATRAAVAVISVGARNPFRHPTPEALGRLEATGARIYRTDRDGAVILETDGATLWITRWASGTVERFELDPER
;
A
#
# COMPACT_ATOMS: atom_id res chain seq x y z
N MET A 1 -5.81 28.12 -20.44
CA MET A 1 -4.52 27.73 -21.06
C MET A 1 -4.81 27.36 -22.50
N LYS A 2 -4.24 28.08 -23.43
CA LYS A 2 -4.39 27.78 -24.85
C LYS A 2 -3.42 26.65 -25.19
N TRP A 3 -3.78 25.74 -26.09
CA TRP A 3 -2.98 24.55 -26.47
C TRP A 3 -1.51 24.84 -26.83
N HIS A 4 -1.23 26.04 -27.37
CA HIS A 4 0.12 26.48 -27.71
C HIS A 4 0.97 26.90 -26.49
N GLU A 5 0.35 27.03 -25.30
CA GLU A 5 1.07 27.38 -24.07
C GLU A 5 1.72 26.16 -23.39
N ALA A 6 1.23 24.93 -23.65
CA ALA A 6 1.82 23.70 -23.13
C ALA A 6 1.69 22.51 -24.12
N PRO A 7 2.41 22.56 -25.26
CA PRO A 7 2.27 21.58 -26.35
C PRO A 7 2.69 20.17 -25.96
N LEU A 8 3.52 19.99 -24.93
CA LEU A 8 3.98 18.68 -24.48
C LEU A 8 2.96 17.97 -23.57
N LEU A 9 1.96 18.68 -23.01
CA LEU A 9 0.96 18.07 -22.14
C LEU A 9 0.11 17.03 -22.87
N PRO A 10 -0.45 17.28 -24.07
CA PRO A 10 -1.15 16.25 -24.83
C PRO A 10 -0.27 15.06 -25.20
N LEU A 11 1.01 15.28 -25.51
CA LEU A 11 1.97 14.22 -25.81
C LEU A 11 2.23 13.32 -24.61
N SER A 12 2.39 13.90 -23.42
CA SER A 12 2.57 13.11 -22.19
C SER A 12 1.30 12.32 -21.85
N ALA A 13 0.12 12.90 -22.06
CA ALA A 13 -1.16 12.21 -21.87
C ALA A 13 -1.34 11.07 -22.89
N ALA A 14 -0.97 11.28 -24.15
CA ALA A 14 -1.01 10.25 -25.18
C ALA A 14 -0.05 9.10 -24.89
N LEU A 15 1.17 9.39 -24.42
CA LEU A 15 2.13 8.38 -23.98
C LEU A 15 1.56 7.55 -22.79
N ALA A 16 1.00 8.22 -21.79
CA ALA A 16 0.37 7.57 -20.64
C ALA A 16 -0.81 6.69 -21.04
N LEU A 17 -1.65 7.15 -21.99
CA LEU A 17 -2.72 6.34 -22.57
C LEU A 17 -2.16 5.09 -23.25
N GLY A 18 -1.11 5.24 -24.04
CA GLY A 18 -0.44 4.10 -24.70
C GLY A 18 0.10 3.09 -23.70
N ILE A 19 0.79 3.55 -22.65
CA ILE A 19 1.26 2.68 -21.56
C ILE A 19 0.09 1.94 -20.91
N SER A 20 -1.02 2.63 -20.64
CA SER A 20 -2.21 2.02 -20.05
C SER A 20 -2.80 0.93 -20.93
N LEU A 21 -2.93 1.19 -22.23
CA LEU A 21 -3.42 0.24 -23.22
C LEU A 21 -2.48 -0.97 -23.35
N GLY A 22 -1.17 -0.74 -23.41
CA GLY A 22 -0.16 -1.81 -23.50
C GLY A 22 -0.13 -2.70 -22.27
N THR A 23 -0.28 -2.15 -21.08
CA THR A 23 -0.36 -2.92 -19.84
C THR A 23 -1.66 -3.70 -19.71
N TRP A 24 -2.79 -3.13 -20.15
CA TRP A 24 -4.10 -3.78 -20.09
C TRP A 24 -4.23 -4.92 -21.11
N ALA A 25 -3.75 -4.71 -22.35
CA ALA A 25 -3.88 -5.68 -23.41
C ALA A 25 -3.00 -6.93 -23.21
N ALA A 26 -1.97 -6.86 -22.35
CA ALA A 26 -0.92 -7.88 -22.20
C ALA A 26 -0.40 -8.44 -23.55
N ALA A 27 -0.54 -7.62 -24.61
CA ALA A 27 -0.28 -8.03 -25.99
C ALA A 27 1.23 -8.15 -26.24
N PRO A 28 1.69 -9.18 -26.92
CA PRO A 28 3.09 -9.28 -27.30
C PRO A 28 3.49 -8.08 -28.18
N ALA A 29 4.67 -7.53 -27.94
CA ALA A 29 5.15 -6.30 -28.60
C ALA A 29 5.06 -6.33 -30.13
N TRP A 30 5.23 -7.49 -30.74
CA TRP A 30 5.17 -7.66 -32.21
C TRP A 30 3.75 -7.45 -32.79
N LEU A 31 2.67 -7.63 -31.98
CA LEU A 31 1.29 -7.34 -32.40
C LEU A 31 0.97 -5.84 -32.37
N LEU A 32 1.68 -5.07 -31.53
CA LEU A 32 1.49 -3.63 -31.40
C LEU A 32 2.20 -2.84 -32.52
N ILE A 33 3.27 -3.40 -33.09
CA ILE A 33 4.06 -2.75 -34.15
C ILE A 33 3.25 -2.52 -35.45
N PRO A 34 2.57 -3.53 -36.05
CA PRO A 34 1.75 -3.32 -37.24
C PRO A 34 0.56 -2.38 -36.99
N GLY A 35 -0.10 -2.51 -35.85
CA GLY A 35 -1.22 -1.65 -35.50
C GLY A 35 -0.78 -0.18 -35.36
N GLY A 36 0.38 0.03 -34.72
CA GLY A 36 0.97 1.34 -34.55
C GLY A 36 1.43 1.96 -35.87
N LEU A 37 2.03 1.17 -36.75
CA LEU A 37 2.43 1.61 -38.10
C LEU A 37 1.22 2.01 -38.94
N LEU A 38 0.14 1.22 -38.94
CA LEU A 38 -1.10 1.51 -39.65
C LEU A 38 -1.76 2.82 -39.14
N VAL A 39 -1.77 3.04 -37.82
CA VAL A 39 -2.31 4.28 -37.24
C VAL A 39 -1.40 5.46 -37.57
N ALA A 40 -0.07 5.29 -37.52
CA ALA A 40 0.89 6.31 -37.91
C ALA A 40 0.81 6.68 -39.41
N VAL A 41 0.66 5.67 -40.29
CA VAL A 41 0.48 5.88 -41.75
C VAL A 41 -0.85 6.55 -42.03
N GLY A 42 -1.94 6.15 -41.37
CA GLY A 42 -3.25 6.78 -41.50
C GLY A 42 -3.26 8.22 -40.97
N ALA A 43 -2.56 8.50 -39.87
CA ALA A 43 -2.38 9.85 -39.35
C ALA A 43 -1.46 10.70 -40.27
N CYS A 44 -0.39 10.14 -40.85
CA CYS A 44 0.42 10.81 -41.89
C CYS A 44 -0.38 11.12 -43.15
N ALA A 45 -1.23 10.23 -43.60
CA ALA A 45 -2.09 10.46 -44.75
C ALA A 45 -3.11 11.58 -44.56
N LEU A 46 -3.65 11.68 -43.29
CA LEU A 46 -4.50 12.80 -42.86
C LEU A 46 -3.67 14.09 -42.70
N ALA A 47 -2.34 13.96 -42.40
CA ALA A 47 -1.42 15.04 -42.14
C ALA A 47 -1.01 15.85 -43.39
N LEU A 48 -0.91 15.20 -44.50
CA LEU A 48 -0.50 15.83 -45.77
C LEU A 48 -1.53 16.82 -46.33
N GLY A 49 -2.66 16.99 -45.65
CA GLY A 49 -3.75 17.83 -46.12
C GLY A 49 -4.21 19.02 -45.24
N ARG A 50 -3.75 19.18 -44.01
CA ARG A 50 -4.24 20.25 -43.10
C ARG A 50 -3.32 20.51 -41.87
N ASP A 51 -3.25 21.78 -41.38
CA ASP A 51 -2.38 22.23 -40.26
C ASP A 51 -2.59 21.56 -38.89
N GLY A 52 -3.69 20.83 -38.68
CA GLY A 52 -3.93 20.06 -37.45
C GLY A 52 -3.33 18.66 -37.43
N SER A 53 -2.73 18.24 -38.49
CA SER A 53 -2.39 16.87 -38.82
C SER A 53 -1.03 16.41 -38.27
N ALA A 54 -0.02 17.29 -38.18
CA ALA A 54 1.24 16.98 -37.53
C ALA A 54 1.08 16.66 -36.03
N ALA A 55 0.17 17.37 -35.34
CA ALA A 55 -0.16 17.12 -33.95
C ALA A 55 -0.82 15.74 -33.77
N ALA A 56 -1.74 15.35 -34.66
CA ALA A 56 -2.39 14.04 -34.63
C ALA A 56 -1.40 12.90 -34.83
N VAL A 57 -0.42 13.06 -35.73
CA VAL A 57 0.68 12.09 -35.94
C VAL A 57 1.52 11.94 -34.68
N LEU A 58 1.96 13.04 -34.08
CA LEU A 58 2.79 13.02 -32.87
C LEU A 58 2.06 12.39 -31.69
N LEU A 59 0.77 12.69 -31.52
CA LEU A 59 -0.05 12.06 -30.47
C LEU A 59 -0.20 10.56 -30.67
N THR A 60 -0.44 10.13 -31.92
CA THR A 60 -0.52 8.72 -32.26
C THR A 60 0.79 7.99 -32.03
N LEU A 61 1.91 8.58 -32.46
CA LEU A 61 3.25 8.03 -32.21
C LEU A 61 3.53 7.91 -30.71
N ALA A 62 3.12 8.89 -29.91
CA ALA A 62 3.26 8.84 -28.46
C ALA A 62 2.44 7.69 -27.83
N VAL A 63 1.19 7.46 -28.28
CA VAL A 63 0.38 6.31 -27.85
C VAL A 63 1.06 4.99 -28.20
N VAL A 64 1.52 4.85 -29.44
CA VAL A 64 2.21 3.64 -29.91
C VAL A 64 3.49 3.40 -29.12
N LEU A 65 4.31 4.44 -28.96
CA LEU A 65 5.54 4.34 -28.16
C LEU A 65 5.23 3.91 -26.73
N GLY A 66 4.20 4.49 -26.11
CA GLY A 66 3.74 4.11 -24.77
C GLY A 66 3.35 2.63 -24.68
N ALA A 67 2.56 2.14 -25.63
CA ALA A 67 2.15 0.75 -25.69
C ALA A 67 3.33 -0.21 -25.91
N LEU A 68 4.26 0.14 -26.82
CA LEU A 68 5.49 -0.63 -27.06
C LEU A 68 6.40 -0.68 -25.84
N ARG A 69 6.54 0.45 -25.13
CA ARG A 69 7.38 0.52 -23.92
C ARG A 69 6.78 -0.24 -22.75
N ALA A 70 5.45 -0.33 -22.67
CA ALA A 70 4.76 -1.10 -21.66
C ALA A 70 4.76 -2.62 -21.94
N ALA A 71 4.90 -3.01 -23.21
CA ALA A 71 4.99 -4.41 -23.58
C ALA A 71 6.28 -5.03 -23.02
N THR A 72 6.11 -6.10 -22.25
CA THR A 72 7.25 -6.83 -21.71
C THR A 72 7.94 -7.63 -22.82
N GLY A 73 9.19 -7.27 -23.13
CA GLY A 73 10.04 -8.08 -24.00
C GLY A 73 10.35 -9.46 -23.37
N PRO A 74 10.86 -10.40 -24.16
CA PRO A 74 11.29 -11.69 -23.62
C PRO A 74 12.43 -11.46 -22.62
N LEU A 75 12.36 -12.14 -21.47
CA LEU A 75 13.42 -12.09 -20.48
C LEU A 75 14.73 -12.61 -21.08
N PRO A 76 15.90 -12.06 -20.70
CA PRO A 76 17.22 -12.60 -21.05
C PRO A 76 17.29 -14.11 -20.77
N ALA A 77 18.12 -14.84 -21.52
CA ALA A 77 18.22 -16.30 -21.35
C ALA A 77 18.77 -16.69 -19.97
N ASP A 78 19.65 -15.85 -19.43
CA ASP A 78 20.28 -15.99 -18.13
C ASP A 78 19.47 -15.37 -16.96
N HIS A 79 18.26 -14.84 -17.23
CA HIS A 79 17.48 -14.19 -16.19
C HIS A 79 17.04 -15.18 -15.11
N ILE A 80 17.28 -14.83 -13.81
CA ILE A 80 17.00 -15.67 -12.64
C ILE A 80 15.55 -16.18 -12.59
N ALA A 81 14.59 -15.44 -13.16
CA ALA A 81 13.19 -15.86 -13.21
C ALA A 81 12.95 -17.09 -14.11
N ARG A 82 13.93 -17.49 -14.93
CA ARG A 82 13.93 -18.73 -15.73
C ARG A 82 14.61 -19.88 -15.02
N ALA A 83 15.33 -19.63 -13.92
CA ALA A 83 15.94 -20.67 -13.14
C ALA A 83 14.90 -21.65 -12.60
N ALA A 84 15.22 -22.92 -12.58
CA ALA A 84 14.40 -23.93 -11.91
C ALA A 84 14.32 -23.57 -10.42
N LEU A 85 13.12 -23.63 -9.84
CA LEU A 85 12.90 -23.36 -8.42
C LEU A 85 13.39 -24.57 -7.59
N ALA A 86 14.72 -24.71 -7.47
CA ALA A 86 15.32 -25.71 -6.59
C ALA A 86 14.96 -25.42 -5.12
N PRO A 87 15.03 -26.43 -4.22
CA PRO A 87 14.70 -26.25 -2.80
C PRO A 87 15.53 -25.15 -2.13
N VAL A 88 16.83 -25.09 -2.43
CA VAL A 88 17.75 -24.03 -2.00
C VAL A 88 18.78 -23.81 -3.11
N VAL A 89 19.02 -22.56 -3.43
CA VAL A 89 20.01 -22.13 -4.44
C VAL A 89 20.92 -21.11 -3.81
N SER A 90 22.23 -21.23 -4.00
CA SER A 90 23.16 -20.16 -3.61
C SER A 90 23.19 -19.11 -4.70
N VAL A 91 22.93 -17.85 -4.32
CA VAL A 91 22.84 -16.70 -5.23
C VAL A 91 23.98 -15.75 -4.92
N GLU A 92 24.76 -15.39 -5.95
CA GLU A 92 25.73 -14.31 -5.88
C GLU A 92 25.17 -13.04 -6.51
N GLY A 93 25.48 -11.91 -5.92
CA GLY A 93 25.07 -10.63 -6.46
C GLY A 93 25.61 -9.46 -5.65
N ARG A 94 25.32 -8.27 -6.15
CA ARG A 94 25.66 -7.00 -5.50
C ARG A 94 24.43 -6.42 -4.79
N LEU A 95 24.63 -5.95 -3.57
CA LEU A 95 23.59 -5.22 -2.84
C LEU A 95 23.26 -3.92 -3.56
N ALA A 96 22.03 -3.82 -4.02
CA ALA A 96 21.55 -2.65 -4.79
C ALA A 96 21.14 -1.48 -3.88
N GLU A 97 20.87 -1.76 -2.62
CA GLU A 97 20.42 -0.79 -1.62
C GLU A 97 20.97 -1.19 -0.23
N GLU A 98 21.00 -0.23 0.70
CA GLU A 98 21.33 -0.54 2.10
C GLU A 98 20.32 -1.55 2.68
N PRO A 99 20.81 -2.54 3.44
CA PRO A 99 19.96 -3.51 4.11
C PRO A 99 18.96 -2.86 5.06
N VAL A 100 17.70 -3.28 5.00
CA VAL A 100 16.63 -2.74 5.86
C VAL A 100 16.24 -3.80 6.89
N ARG A 101 16.59 -3.56 8.15
CA ARG A 101 16.11 -4.37 9.28
C ARG A 101 14.73 -3.90 9.69
N TRP A 102 13.69 -4.69 9.39
CA TRP A 102 12.31 -4.33 9.67
C TRP A 102 11.70 -5.05 10.89
N ALA A 103 12.41 -6.09 11.38
CA ALA A 103 12.14 -6.75 12.65
C ALA A 103 13.46 -7.15 13.30
N PRO A 104 13.50 -7.44 14.60
CA PRO A 104 14.74 -7.81 15.30
C PRO A 104 15.48 -8.98 14.66
N ASP A 105 14.72 -9.92 14.10
CA ASP A 105 15.19 -11.17 13.50
C ASP A 105 15.03 -11.21 11.97
N ARG A 106 14.79 -10.06 11.30
CA ARG A 106 14.51 -10.04 9.86
C ARG A 106 15.12 -8.85 9.16
N THR A 107 15.91 -9.14 8.14
CA THR A 107 16.55 -8.15 7.27
C THR A 107 16.10 -8.35 5.83
N ARG A 108 15.69 -7.27 5.18
CA ARG A 108 15.41 -7.24 3.74
C ARG A 108 16.62 -6.73 3.00
N LEU A 109 17.01 -7.44 1.94
CA LEU A 109 18.04 -7.07 0.99
C LEU A 109 17.46 -6.97 -0.42
N ILE A 110 18.02 -6.10 -1.25
CA ILE A 110 17.81 -6.09 -2.69
C ILE A 110 19.12 -6.43 -3.36
N LEU A 111 19.13 -7.50 -4.15
CA LEU A 111 20.32 -8.00 -4.85
C LEU A 111 20.16 -7.80 -6.35
N ASP A 112 21.14 -7.18 -6.99
CA ASP A 112 21.37 -7.30 -8.43
C ASP A 112 22.22 -8.56 -8.64
N VAL A 113 21.58 -9.62 -9.15
CA VAL A 113 22.14 -10.96 -9.28
C VAL A 113 23.15 -11.02 -10.41
N ASP A 114 24.30 -11.63 -10.19
CA ASP A 114 25.36 -11.87 -11.19
C ASP A 114 25.76 -13.35 -11.34
N GLY A 115 25.32 -14.22 -10.44
CA GLY A 115 25.59 -15.65 -10.52
C GLY A 115 24.66 -16.52 -9.66
N LEU A 116 24.52 -17.76 -10.10
CA LEU A 116 23.92 -18.86 -9.34
C LEU A 116 24.98 -19.94 -9.13
N LEU A 117 25.08 -20.43 -7.92
CA LEU A 117 25.93 -21.55 -7.55
C LEU A 117 25.06 -22.81 -7.36
N ASP A 118 25.35 -23.86 -8.12
CA ASP A 118 24.71 -25.18 -8.02
C ASP A 118 25.81 -26.20 -7.69
N GLY A 119 26.07 -26.39 -6.41
CA GLY A 119 27.30 -27.05 -5.93
C GLY A 119 28.52 -26.21 -6.27
N ASP A 120 29.51 -26.80 -6.99
CA ASP A 120 30.74 -26.10 -7.43
C ASP A 120 30.56 -25.37 -8.79
N ASP A 121 29.46 -25.61 -9.50
CA ASP A 121 29.20 -25.01 -10.81
C ASP A 121 28.61 -23.60 -10.65
N ARG A 122 29.36 -22.59 -11.14
CA ARG A 122 28.89 -21.21 -11.23
C ARG A 122 28.28 -20.95 -12.60
N ARG A 123 27.00 -20.58 -12.61
CA ARG A 123 26.28 -20.15 -13.83
C ARG A 123 26.05 -18.65 -13.79
N SER A 124 26.26 -17.98 -14.91
CA SER A 124 25.87 -16.57 -15.04
C SER A 124 24.37 -16.43 -14.89
N ALA A 125 23.95 -15.46 -14.07
CA ALA A 125 22.54 -15.13 -13.90
C ALA A 125 22.38 -13.62 -13.84
N SER A 126 21.24 -13.13 -14.29
CA SER A 126 20.92 -11.70 -14.28
C SER A 126 19.55 -11.46 -13.67
N GLY A 127 19.31 -10.22 -13.23
CA GLY A 127 18.02 -9.77 -12.70
C GLY A 127 18.11 -9.30 -11.26
N ARG A 128 17.04 -8.71 -10.79
CA ARG A 128 16.92 -8.17 -9.44
C ARG A 128 16.10 -9.11 -8.55
N LEU A 129 16.54 -9.30 -7.30
CA LEU A 129 15.95 -10.19 -6.33
C LEU A 129 15.73 -9.48 -5.01
N GLN A 130 14.51 -9.53 -4.46
CA GLN A 130 14.28 -9.15 -3.07
C GLN A 130 14.46 -10.37 -2.17
N VAL A 131 15.30 -10.21 -1.16
CA VAL A 131 15.64 -11.28 -0.19
C VAL A 131 15.18 -10.90 1.20
N THR A 132 14.60 -11.85 1.91
CA THR A 132 14.33 -11.75 3.35
C THR A 132 15.18 -12.76 4.09
N LEU A 133 16.06 -12.29 4.96
CA LEU A 133 16.89 -13.12 5.82
C LEU A 133 16.31 -13.18 7.22
N TYR A 134 16.34 -14.36 7.81
CA TYR A 134 15.93 -14.65 9.17
C TYR A 134 17.15 -14.86 10.06
N GLY A 135 17.19 -14.20 11.20
CA GLY A 135 18.30 -14.18 12.15
C GLY A 135 19.10 -12.86 12.12
N GLU A 136 20.18 -12.84 12.89
CA GLU A 136 21.10 -11.69 12.92
C GLU A 136 21.98 -11.67 11.68
N THR A 137 21.90 -10.62 10.92
CA THR A 137 22.63 -10.48 9.66
C THR A 137 24.00 -9.88 9.91
N ALA A 138 25.03 -10.40 9.25
CA ALA A 138 26.36 -9.78 9.20
C ALA A 138 26.23 -8.33 8.72
N ALA A 139 27.15 -7.47 9.16
CA ALA A 139 27.22 -6.09 8.69
C ALA A 139 27.65 -6.08 7.22
N VAL A 140 26.69 -5.87 6.35
CA VAL A 140 26.89 -5.72 4.90
C VAL A 140 26.23 -4.42 4.42
N GLY A 141 26.73 -3.86 3.33
CA GLY A 141 26.26 -2.57 2.85
C GLY A 141 26.05 -2.48 1.35
N GLU A 142 25.41 -1.41 0.92
CA GLU A 142 25.14 -1.12 -0.48
C GLU A 142 26.41 -1.18 -1.34
N GLY A 143 26.33 -1.84 -2.49
CA GLY A 143 27.43 -2.01 -3.42
C GLY A 143 28.33 -3.22 -3.15
N GLN A 144 28.26 -3.85 -1.98
CA GLN A 144 29.03 -5.01 -1.60
C GLN A 144 28.54 -6.26 -2.34
N ARG A 145 29.46 -7.11 -2.81
CA ARG A 145 29.11 -8.42 -3.36
C ARG A 145 28.94 -9.43 -2.24
N VAL A 146 27.89 -10.21 -2.33
CA VAL A 146 27.55 -11.24 -1.35
C VAL A 146 27.14 -12.54 -2.03
N ALA A 147 27.33 -13.66 -1.35
CA ALA A 147 26.71 -14.94 -1.66
C ALA A 147 25.71 -15.29 -0.56
N VAL A 148 24.57 -15.87 -0.92
CA VAL A 148 23.54 -16.24 0.05
C VAL A 148 22.72 -17.43 -0.40
N GLY A 149 22.52 -18.40 0.51
CA GLY A 149 21.66 -19.56 0.30
C GLY A 149 20.17 -19.20 0.42
N LEU A 150 19.41 -19.34 -0.65
CA LEU A 150 18.03 -18.87 -0.73
C LEU A 150 17.08 -19.94 -1.25
N ARG A 151 15.88 -19.94 -0.68
CA ARG A 151 14.71 -20.55 -1.30
C ARG A 151 14.00 -19.51 -2.16
N LEU A 152 14.06 -19.70 -3.46
CA LEU A 152 13.42 -18.80 -4.41
C LEU A 152 11.94 -19.10 -4.57
N SER A 153 11.16 -18.05 -4.76
CA SER A 153 9.72 -18.17 -5.02
C SER A 153 9.18 -16.99 -5.81
N ARG A 154 8.08 -17.21 -6.52
CA ARG A 154 7.33 -16.09 -7.13
C ARG A 154 6.63 -15.28 -6.03
N PRO A 155 6.68 -13.92 -6.08
CA PRO A 155 5.94 -13.10 -5.13
C PRO A 155 4.44 -13.34 -5.25
N ARG A 156 3.74 -13.27 -4.13
CA ARG A 156 2.28 -13.42 -4.05
C ARG A 156 1.69 -12.25 -3.29
N SER A 157 0.49 -11.84 -3.67
CA SER A 157 -0.38 -10.94 -2.89
C SER A 157 -1.49 -11.72 -2.23
N PHE A 158 -2.08 -11.13 -1.22
CA PHE A 158 -3.38 -11.54 -0.71
C PHE A 158 -4.44 -11.15 -1.75
N ARG A 159 -5.17 -12.15 -2.25
CA ARG A 159 -6.12 -11.98 -3.34
C ARG A 159 -7.51 -11.66 -2.80
N ASN A 160 -7.68 -10.43 -2.31
CA ASN A 160 -8.93 -9.91 -1.77
C ASN A 160 -9.43 -8.73 -2.59
N PRO A 161 -10.73 -8.40 -2.54
CA PRO A 161 -11.24 -7.16 -3.10
C PRO A 161 -10.50 -5.93 -2.56
N GLY A 162 -9.96 -5.09 -3.45
CA GLY A 162 -9.23 -3.88 -3.06
C GLY A 162 -7.84 -4.11 -2.45
N ALA A 163 -7.31 -5.33 -2.46
CA ALA A 163 -5.99 -5.63 -1.94
C ALA A 163 -4.87 -5.06 -2.82
N PHE A 164 -3.76 -4.72 -2.17
CA PHE A 164 -2.55 -4.25 -2.85
C PHE A 164 -1.91 -5.36 -3.70
N ASP A 165 -1.67 -5.08 -4.98
CA ASP A 165 -0.99 -6.01 -5.89
C ASP A 165 0.54 -5.95 -5.72
N TYR A 166 1.03 -6.70 -4.73
CA TYR A 166 2.45 -6.80 -4.42
C TYR A 166 3.31 -7.36 -5.56
N PRO A 167 2.90 -8.41 -6.29
CA PRO A 167 3.60 -8.88 -7.49
C PRO A 167 3.74 -7.81 -8.57
N ALA A 168 2.69 -7.03 -8.85
CA ALA A 168 2.77 -5.95 -9.82
C ALA A 168 3.69 -4.82 -9.34
N PHE A 169 3.69 -4.52 -8.04
CA PHE A 169 4.64 -3.56 -7.44
C PHE A 169 6.08 -4.03 -7.63
N LEU A 170 6.42 -5.26 -7.27
CA LEU A 170 7.79 -5.79 -7.41
C LEU A 170 8.22 -5.89 -8.88
N ARG A 171 7.30 -6.25 -9.78
CA ARG A 171 7.57 -6.30 -11.22
C ARG A 171 8.00 -4.94 -11.78
N ARG A 172 7.41 -3.84 -11.29
CA ARG A 172 7.81 -2.49 -11.67
C ARG A 172 9.25 -2.16 -11.24
N GLU A 173 9.70 -2.73 -10.11
CA GLU A 173 11.08 -2.64 -9.64
C GLU A 173 12.03 -3.64 -10.31
N GLY A 174 11.54 -4.40 -11.31
CA GLY A 174 12.32 -5.43 -12.00
C GLY A 174 12.49 -6.72 -11.21
N ILE A 175 11.72 -6.92 -10.13
CA ILE A 175 11.80 -8.07 -9.24
C ILE A 175 10.70 -9.07 -9.60
N LEU A 176 11.07 -10.20 -10.17
CA LEU A 176 10.15 -11.28 -10.56
C LEU A 176 10.16 -12.47 -9.61
N LEU A 177 11.19 -12.59 -8.80
CA LEU A 177 11.34 -13.60 -7.75
C LEU A 177 11.68 -12.94 -6.41
N VAL A 178 11.32 -13.63 -5.34
CA VAL A 178 11.72 -13.29 -3.98
C VAL A 178 12.46 -14.46 -3.38
N GLY A 179 13.48 -14.18 -2.57
CA GLY A 179 14.28 -15.16 -1.85
C GLY A 179 14.03 -15.12 -0.35
N THR A 180 14.05 -16.28 0.30
CA THR A 180 14.07 -16.38 1.75
C THR A 180 15.22 -17.28 2.19
N GLY A 181 15.95 -16.88 3.23
CA GLY A 181 17.12 -17.63 3.71
C GLY A 181 17.44 -17.34 5.17
N SER A 182 18.41 -18.09 5.73
CA SER A 182 19.00 -17.78 7.03
C SER A 182 20.05 -16.68 6.88
N ALA A 183 20.12 -15.79 7.87
CA ALA A 183 21.18 -14.78 7.94
C ALA A 183 22.59 -15.39 8.00
N GLU A 184 22.71 -16.58 8.56
CA GLU A 184 23.98 -17.33 8.64
C GLU A 184 24.51 -17.76 7.25
N SER A 185 23.61 -17.89 6.25
CA SER A 185 24.00 -18.24 4.89
C SER A 185 24.58 -17.07 4.10
N LEU A 186 24.55 -15.85 4.64
CA LEU A 186 25.05 -14.64 4.00
C LEU A 186 26.57 -14.54 4.16
N VAL A 187 27.29 -14.63 3.06
CA VAL A 187 28.75 -14.52 3.03
C VAL A 187 29.16 -13.30 2.20
N PRO A 188 29.83 -12.32 2.81
CA PRO A 188 30.43 -11.22 2.06
C PRO A 188 31.59 -11.76 1.17
N LEU A 189 31.54 -11.42 -0.13
CA LEU A 189 32.57 -11.82 -1.10
C LEU A 189 33.60 -10.71 -1.34
N THR A 190 33.24 -9.48 -1.03
CA THR A 190 34.15 -8.31 -1.14
C THR A 190 34.12 -7.50 0.14
N PRO A 191 35.18 -6.71 0.44
CA PRO A 191 35.13 -5.75 1.54
C PRO A 191 33.97 -4.75 1.37
N ASP A 192 33.53 -4.13 2.47
CA ASP A 192 32.52 -3.05 2.43
C ASP A 192 33.22 -1.75 1.96
N GLU A 193 33.31 -1.59 0.66
CA GLU A 193 33.80 -0.37 0.01
C GLU A 193 32.66 0.34 -0.72
N PRO A 194 31.82 1.07 0.01
CA PRO A 194 30.66 1.71 -0.59
C PRO A 194 31.06 2.78 -1.59
N PRO A 195 30.33 2.93 -2.70
CA PRO A 195 30.54 4.01 -3.64
C PRO A 195 30.43 5.39 -2.94
N TRP A 196 31.06 6.41 -3.51
CA TRP A 196 31.16 7.73 -2.87
C TRP A 196 29.80 8.33 -2.42
N PRO A 197 28.69 8.16 -3.15
CA PRO A 197 27.40 8.71 -2.68
C PRO A 197 26.94 8.06 -1.38
N VAL A 198 27.13 6.75 -1.25
CA VAL A 198 26.79 5.98 -0.04
C VAL A 198 27.69 6.38 1.12
N ARG A 199 29.00 6.58 0.86
CA ARG A 199 29.92 7.11 1.88
C ARG A 199 29.50 8.47 2.41
N VAL A 200 29.12 9.38 1.52
CA VAL A 200 28.60 10.71 1.91
C VAL A 200 27.31 10.58 2.71
N LYS A 201 26.37 9.73 2.28
CA LYS A 201 25.12 9.47 3.01
C LYS A 201 25.39 8.92 4.40
N ARG A 202 26.25 7.87 4.52
CA ARG A 202 26.62 7.28 5.82
C ARG A 202 27.30 8.27 6.73
N TRP A 203 28.23 9.08 6.20
CA TRP A 203 28.89 10.16 6.94
C TRP A 203 27.87 11.17 7.46
N ALA A 204 26.94 11.62 6.63
CA ALA A 204 25.92 12.60 7.03
C ALA A 204 25.01 12.03 8.13
N VAL A 205 24.55 10.77 8.00
CA VAL A 205 23.73 10.10 9.02
C VAL A 205 24.48 9.94 10.35
N ALA A 206 25.76 9.57 10.28
CA ALA A 206 26.61 9.43 11.47
C ALA A 206 26.85 10.79 12.16
N THR A 207 27.15 11.84 11.38
CA THR A 207 27.33 13.20 11.86
C THR A 207 26.06 13.73 12.54
N ILE A 208 24.89 13.56 11.92
CA ILE A 208 23.60 13.94 12.51
C ILE A 208 23.38 13.21 13.83
N GLY A 209 23.64 11.90 13.87
CA GLY A 209 23.47 11.07 15.07
C GLY A 209 24.45 11.40 16.19
N ALA A 210 25.63 11.96 15.90
CA ALA A 210 26.61 12.38 16.90
C ALA A 210 26.22 13.69 17.62
N HIS A 211 25.41 14.55 16.98
CA HIS A 211 25.07 15.88 17.52
C HIS A 211 23.62 16.02 18.00
N LEU A 212 22.73 15.11 17.61
CA LEU A 212 21.30 15.19 17.93
C LEU A 212 20.79 13.92 18.65
N PRO A 213 19.80 14.05 19.57
CA PRO A 213 19.12 12.89 20.15
C PRO A 213 18.42 12.03 19.09
N ASP A 214 18.33 10.72 19.34
CA ASP A 214 17.87 9.69 18.37
C ASP A 214 16.64 10.09 17.55
N THR A 215 15.57 10.55 18.20
CA THR A 215 14.33 10.94 17.50
C THR A 215 14.52 12.15 16.59
N SER A 216 15.29 13.15 17.04
CA SER A 216 15.59 14.36 16.25
C SER A 216 16.56 14.04 15.11
N ALA A 217 17.53 13.17 15.37
CA ALA A 217 18.48 12.69 14.38
C ALA A 217 17.76 11.89 13.28
N ALA A 218 16.87 10.96 13.65
CA ALA A 218 16.06 10.20 12.71
C ALA A 218 15.13 11.10 11.87
N LEU A 219 14.54 12.13 12.51
CA LEU A 219 13.69 13.09 11.82
C LEU A 219 14.49 13.92 10.80
N LEU A 220 15.65 14.44 11.17
CA LEU A 220 16.50 15.22 10.28
C LEU A 220 17.06 14.38 9.13
N ALA A 221 17.50 13.14 9.42
CA ALA A 221 17.94 12.20 8.38
C ALA A 221 16.80 11.88 7.39
N GLY A 222 15.57 11.75 7.88
CA GLY A 222 14.37 11.62 7.05
C GLY A 222 14.13 12.84 6.16
N LEU A 223 14.23 14.04 6.74
CA LEU A 223 14.01 15.32 6.03
C LEU A 223 15.05 15.55 4.92
N ILE A 224 16.35 15.33 5.19
CA ILE A 224 17.42 15.65 4.25
C ILE A 224 17.72 14.49 3.30
N LEU A 225 17.83 13.28 3.82
CA LEU A 225 18.35 12.10 3.10
C LEU A 225 17.28 11.06 2.75
N GLY A 226 16.05 11.26 3.21
CA GLY A 226 14.96 10.28 3.04
C GLY A 226 15.14 9.00 3.86
N GLU A 227 16.05 9.00 4.84
CA GLU A 227 16.33 7.85 5.68
C GLU A 227 15.29 7.73 6.79
N LYS A 228 14.41 6.71 6.70
CA LYS A 228 13.27 6.52 7.60
C LYS A 228 13.40 5.29 8.49
N THR A 229 14.42 4.49 8.30
CA THR A 229 14.55 3.18 8.98
C THR A 229 14.65 3.31 10.50
N ARG A 230 15.17 4.45 10.98
CA ARG A 230 15.30 4.75 12.41
C ARG A 230 14.14 5.57 12.98
N LEU A 231 13.15 5.95 12.15
CA LEU A 231 12.03 6.76 12.63
C LEU A 231 11.10 5.88 13.50
N PRO A 232 10.76 6.31 14.75
CA PRO A 232 9.81 5.59 15.58
C PRO A 232 8.43 5.47 14.90
N ARG A 233 7.76 4.33 15.09
CA ARG A 233 6.42 4.09 14.50
C ARG A 233 5.40 5.16 14.88
N GLU A 234 5.47 5.64 16.11
CA GLU A 234 4.59 6.72 16.62
C GLU A 234 4.81 8.03 15.83
N ALA A 235 6.07 8.36 15.50
CA ALA A 235 6.39 9.52 14.68
C ALA A 235 5.85 9.35 13.25
N ASP A 236 6.08 8.18 12.62
CA ASP A 236 5.56 7.87 11.28
C ASP A 236 4.03 8.03 11.24
N GLU A 237 3.32 7.51 12.24
CA GLU A 237 1.86 7.63 12.34
C GLU A 237 1.40 9.08 12.60
N ALA A 238 2.10 9.85 13.44
CA ALA A 238 1.77 11.26 13.69
C ALA A 238 1.89 12.09 12.40
N PHE A 239 2.96 11.91 11.62
CA PHE A 239 3.14 12.61 10.34
C PHE A 239 2.05 12.24 9.32
N ARG A 240 1.61 10.97 9.29
CA ARG A 240 0.49 10.53 8.44
C ARG A 240 -0.81 11.19 8.87
N ARG A 241 -1.16 11.15 10.15
CA ARG A 241 -2.40 11.72 10.70
C ARG A 241 -2.47 13.23 10.50
N ALA A 242 -1.35 13.94 10.69
CA ALA A 242 -1.25 15.35 10.44
C ALA A 242 -1.33 15.72 8.92
N GLY A 243 -1.25 14.75 8.01
CA GLY A 243 -1.29 14.99 6.56
C GLY A 243 0.00 15.59 5.99
N VAL A 244 1.10 15.52 6.73
CA VAL A 244 2.39 16.10 6.36
C VAL A 244 3.48 15.05 6.08
N TYR A 245 3.07 13.81 5.86
CA TYR A 245 3.99 12.68 5.61
C TYR A 245 4.91 12.88 4.40
N HIS A 246 4.45 13.64 3.41
CA HIS A 246 5.21 13.98 2.21
C HIS A 246 6.50 14.74 2.49
N ILE A 247 6.64 15.37 3.65
CA ILE A 247 7.84 16.10 4.08
C ILE A 247 8.97 15.14 4.48
N LEU A 248 8.63 13.97 5.04
CA LEU A 248 9.58 12.90 5.39
C LEU A 248 10.09 12.13 4.16
N ALA A 249 9.38 12.20 3.06
CA ALA A 249 9.88 11.73 1.78
C ALA A 249 10.68 12.84 1.14
N VAL A 250 11.92 12.59 0.74
CA VAL A 250 12.65 13.60 -0.03
C VAL A 250 11.82 13.96 -1.25
N SER A 251 11.36 15.20 -1.27
CA SER A 251 10.37 15.68 -2.21
C SER A 251 10.96 16.73 -3.14
N GLY A 252 10.18 17.15 -4.13
CA GLY A 252 10.53 18.27 -4.98
C GLY A 252 10.84 19.56 -4.21
N PHE A 253 10.28 19.70 -3.02
CA PHE A 253 10.58 20.80 -2.11
C PHE A 253 12.06 20.83 -1.69
N ASN A 254 12.66 19.70 -1.30
CA ASN A 254 14.06 19.63 -0.88
C ASN A 254 15.01 19.93 -2.06
N VAL A 255 14.66 19.45 -3.25
CA VAL A 255 15.40 19.74 -4.50
C VAL A 255 15.33 21.23 -4.83
N ALA A 256 14.13 21.83 -4.74
CA ALA A 256 13.94 23.27 -4.96
C ALA A 256 14.68 24.11 -3.92
N LEU A 257 14.66 23.69 -2.66
CA LEU A 257 15.34 24.36 -1.56
C LEU A 257 16.86 24.34 -1.77
N LEU A 258 17.44 23.19 -2.11
CA LEU A 258 18.87 23.07 -2.43
C LEU A 258 19.25 23.98 -3.61
N ALA A 259 18.49 23.95 -4.70
CA ALA A 259 18.74 24.80 -5.87
C ALA A 259 18.67 26.29 -5.48
N SER A 260 17.63 26.70 -4.76
CA SER A 260 17.43 28.09 -4.34
C SER A 260 18.52 28.55 -3.36
N SER A 261 18.91 27.71 -2.41
CA SER A 261 19.98 28.01 -1.46
C SER A 261 21.33 28.16 -2.17
N THR A 262 21.63 27.24 -3.10
CA THR A 262 22.84 27.32 -3.94
C THR A 262 22.84 28.62 -4.77
N PHE A 263 21.70 28.95 -5.36
CA PHE A 263 21.53 30.16 -6.13
C PHE A 263 21.75 31.43 -5.29
N PHE A 264 21.12 31.48 -4.13
CA PHE A 264 21.20 32.61 -3.22
C PHE A 264 22.64 32.84 -2.74
N VAL A 265 23.33 31.78 -2.29
CA VAL A 265 24.71 31.87 -1.78
C VAL A 265 25.67 32.33 -2.89
N LEU A 266 25.61 31.71 -4.06
CA LEU A 266 26.52 32.07 -5.14
C LEU A 266 26.23 33.46 -5.74
N ALA A 267 24.94 33.86 -5.77
CA ALA A 267 24.59 35.22 -6.19
C ALA A 267 25.07 36.26 -5.17
N ALA A 268 24.97 35.99 -3.86
CA ALA A 268 25.50 36.86 -2.82
C ALA A 268 27.05 37.01 -2.90
N LEU A 269 27.74 35.97 -3.41
CA LEU A 269 29.19 35.99 -3.67
C LEU A 269 29.54 36.65 -5.02
N GLY A 270 28.56 37.19 -5.77
CA GLY A 270 28.78 37.85 -7.05
C GLY A 270 29.06 36.89 -8.22
N VAL A 271 28.83 35.62 -8.09
CA VAL A 271 29.04 34.63 -9.15
C VAL A 271 28.05 34.86 -10.31
N PRO A 272 28.52 34.85 -11.56
CA PRO A 272 27.64 35.06 -12.72
C PRO A 272 26.48 34.07 -12.79
N ARG A 273 25.30 34.53 -13.22
CA ARG A 273 24.05 33.76 -13.25
C ARG A 273 24.17 32.41 -13.98
N ARG A 274 24.89 32.36 -15.10
CA ARG A 274 25.12 31.10 -15.86
C ARG A 274 25.96 30.10 -15.06
N THR A 275 27.07 30.55 -14.46
CA THR A 275 27.92 29.72 -13.60
C THR A 275 27.12 29.21 -12.39
N THR A 276 26.31 30.07 -11.77
CA THR A 276 25.42 29.71 -10.68
C THR A 276 24.40 28.64 -11.10
N ALA A 277 23.82 28.74 -12.29
CA ALA A 277 22.90 27.73 -12.83
C ALA A 277 23.58 26.37 -13.03
N VAL A 278 24.78 26.36 -13.58
CA VAL A 278 25.58 25.13 -13.73
C VAL A 278 25.93 24.52 -12.39
N ALA A 279 26.39 25.32 -11.44
CA ALA A 279 26.73 24.84 -10.07
C ALA A 279 25.51 24.27 -9.36
N ALA A 280 24.35 24.93 -9.48
CA ALA A 280 23.08 24.39 -8.93
C ALA A 280 22.70 23.07 -9.60
N GLY A 281 22.87 22.95 -10.91
CA GLY A 281 22.63 21.70 -11.64
C GLY A 281 23.52 20.55 -11.17
N VAL A 282 24.81 20.81 -10.97
CA VAL A 282 25.76 19.83 -10.41
C VAL A 282 25.37 19.45 -8.97
N ALA A 283 25.02 20.43 -8.15
CA ALA A 283 24.56 20.18 -6.78
C ALA A 283 23.30 19.31 -6.74
N LEU A 284 22.32 19.56 -7.63
CA LEU A 284 21.11 18.76 -7.74
C LEU A 284 21.41 17.32 -8.18
N ALA A 285 22.27 17.14 -9.19
CA ALA A 285 22.67 15.81 -9.65
C ALA A 285 23.41 15.04 -8.54
N GLY A 286 24.37 15.70 -7.87
CA GLY A 286 25.08 15.11 -6.73
C GLY A 286 24.16 14.72 -5.58
N PHE A 287 23.21 15.58 -5.22
CA PHE A 287 22.22 15.29 -4.21
C PHE A 287 21.33 14.09 -4.55
N ALA A 288 20.89 14.01 -5.82
CA ALA A 288 20.09 12.87 -6.29
C ALA A 288 20.86 11.54 -6.18
N LEU A 289 22.17 11.55 -6.44
CA LEU A 289 23.03 10.38 -6.28
C LEU A 289 23.19 9.99 -4.79
N VAL A 290 23.38 10.97 -3.90
CA VAL A 290 23.55 10.72 -2.44
C VAL A 290 22.27 10.20 -1.79
N VAL A 291 21.11 10.78 -2.15
CA VAL A 291 19.82 10.37 -1.58
C VAL A 291 19.36 9.03 -2.14
N GLY A 292 19.89 8.63 -3.30
CA GLY A 292 19.51 7.41 -3.99
C GLY A 292 18.36 7.62 -4.98
N GLY A 293 18.15 6.64 -5.85
CA GLY A 293 17.23 6.69 -6.99
C GLY A 293 15.75 6.68 -6.64
N GLN A 294 15.33 7.26 -5.53
CA GLN A 294 13.93 7.39 -5.18
C GLN A 294 13.17 8.13 -6.29
N ALA A 295 12.04 7.59 -6.73
CA ALA A 295 11.28 8.13 -7.84
C ALA A 295 10.89 9.60 -7.67
N SER A 296 10.60 10.06 -6.44
CA SER A 296 10.28 11.46 -6.13
C SER A 296 11.47 12.42 -6.35
N VAL A 297 12.66 11.99 -5.96
CA VAL A 297 13.91 12.77 -6.10
C VAL A 297 14.30 12.90 -7.57
N LEU A 298 14.26 11.78 -8.30
CA LEU A 298 14.58 11.78 -9.73
C LEU A 298 13.66 12.73 -10.51
N ARG A 299 12.35 12.69 -10.25
CA ARG A 299 11.38 13.60 -10.90
C ARG A 299 11.71 15.07 -10.62
N ALA A 300 11.93 15.39 -9.34
CA ALA A 300 12.23 16.76 -8.95
C ALA A 300 13.55 17.25 -9.50
N THR A 301 14.57 16.38 -9.56
CA THR A 301 15.88 16.68 -10.15
C THR A 301 15.76 16.92 -11.65
N VAL A 302 15.04 16.06 -12.39
CA VAL A 302 14.79 16.26 -13.83
C VAL A 302 14.08 17.59 -14.07
N MET A 303 13.01 17.91 -13.32
CA MET A 303 12.31 19.19 -13.44
C MET A 303 13.24 20.38 -13.11
N GLY A 304 14.01 20.29 -12.04
CA GLY A 304 14.99 21.32 -11.66
C GLY A 304 16.04 21.54 -12.72
N LEU A 305 16.62 20.47 -13.28
CA LEU A 305 17.60 20.55 -14.36
C LEU A 305 17.01 21.15 -15.64
N LEU A 306 15.75 20.82 -15.98
CA LEU A 306 15.05 21.42 -17.12
C LEU A 306 14.83 22.93 -16.93
N LEU A 307 14.46 23.36 -15.72
CA LEU A 307 14.32 24.79 -15.40
C LEU A 307 15.67 25.53 -15.49
N LEU A 308 16.74 24.94 -14.95
CA LEU A 308 18.09 25.50 -15.05
C LEU A 308 18.60 25.53 -16.49
N ALA A 309 18.32 24.50 -17.29
CA ALA A 309 18.64 24.47 -18.72
C ALA A 309 17.88 25.55 -19.49
N ALA A 310 16.61 25.78 -19.20
CA ALA A 310 15.84 26.88 -19.80
C ALA A 310 16.45 28.24 -19.46
N MET A 311 16.91 28.44 -18.21
CA MET A 311 17.67 29.66 -17.84
C MET A 311 18.98 29.84 -18.62
N LEU A 312 19.73 28.75 -18.84
CA LEU A 312 21.01 28.80 -19.59
C LEU A 312 20.79 29.11 -21.07
N LEU A 313 19.64 28.67 -21.62
CA LEU A 313 19.26 28.86 -23.00
C LEU A 313 18.46 30.17 -23.22
N ASP A 314 18.31 30.99 -22.20
CA ASP A 314 17.53 32.23 -22.20
C ASP A 314 16.11 32.02 -22.77
N ARG A 315 15.49 30.86 -22.42
CA ARG A 315 14.11 30.49 -22.80
C ARG A 315 13.15 30.74 -21.67
N GLU A 316 11.99 31.28 -21.97
CA GLU A 316 10.88 31.33 -21.03
C GLU A 316 10.43 29.90 -20.68
N SER A 317 10.49 29.56 -19.41
CA SER A 317 10.04 28.27 -18.92
C SER A 317 8.56 28.33 -18.54
N GLN A 318 7.72 27.64 -19.30
CA GLN A 318 6.36 27.39 -18.89
C GLN A 318 6.33 26.15 -17.97
N LEU A 319 6.01 26.34 -16.68
CA LEU A 319 6.08 25.29 -15.67
C LEU A 319 5.27 24.04 -16.03
N MET A 320 4.09 24.21 -16.63
CA MET A 320 3.25 23.08 -17.05
C MET A 320 3.91 22.28 -18.18
N ASN A 321 4.58 22.96 -19.11
CA ASN A 321 5.29 22.29 -20.19
C ASN A 321 6.56 21.57 -19.69
N ALA A 322 7.27 22.17 -18.72
CA ALA A 322 8.39 21.50 -18.03
C ALA A 322 7.93 20.25 -17.27
N LEU A 323 6.78 20.31 -16.60
CA LEU A 323 6.17 19.16 -15.94
C LEU A 323 5.83 18.05 -16.94
N ALA A 324 5.21 18.41 -18.07
CA ALA A 324 4.87 17.47 -19.14
C ALA A 324 6.13 16.82 -19.75
N LEU A 325 7.20 17.61 -19.99
CA LEU A 325 8.47 17.07 -20.47
C LEU A 325 9.12 16.10 -19.48
N ALA A 326 9.10 16.44 -18.18
CA ALA A 326 9.58 15.53 -17.15
C ALA A 326 8.78 14.22 -17.12
N ALA A 327 7.45 14.29 -17.27
CA ALA A 327 6.60 13.10 -17.37
C ALA A 327 6.96 12.24 -18.58
N LEU A 328 7.13 12.86 -19.75
CA LEU A 328 7.53 12.17 -20.98
C LEU A 328 8.88 11.43 -20.80
N LEU A 329 9.90 12.12 -20.32
CA LEU A 329 11.23 11.55 -20.15
C LEU A 329 11.22 10.36 -19.18
N LEU A 330 10.54 10.52 -18.04
CA LEU A 330 10.49 9.47 -17.02
C LEU A 330 9.64 8.28 -17.48
N LEU A 331 8.50 8.51 -18.13
CA LEU A 331 7.63 7.42 -18.61
C LEU A 331 8.24 6.67 -19.80
N VAL A 332 9.03 7.34 -20.66
CA VAL A 332 9.82 6.64 -21.69
C VAL A 332 10.91 5.80 -21.05
N TRP A 333 11.54 6.29 -19.99
CA TRP A 333 12.57 5.53 -19.27
C TRP A 333 11.99 4.38 -18.45
N ARG A 334 10.97 4.67 -17.60
CA ARG A 334 10.32 3.72 -16.68
C ARG A 334 8.79 3.76 -16.83
N PRO A 335 8.23 3.10 -17.85
CA PRO A 335 6.78 3.15 -18.12
C PRO A 335 5.93 2.64 -16.95
N GLY A 336 6.45 1.72 -16.13
CA GLY A 336 5.80 1.22 -14.93
C GLY A 336 5.53 2.28 -13.86
N ASP A 337 6.27 3.41 -13.87
CA ASP A 337 6.08 4.51 -12.92
C ASP A 337 4.70 5.16 -13.05
N LEU A 338 4.02 5.03 -14.20
CA LEU A 338 2.64 5.51 -14.36
C LEU A 338 1.69 4.96 -13.28
N TRP A 339 1.93 3.72 -12.83
CA TRP A 339 1.14 3.03 -11.81
C TRP A 339 1.74 3.16 -10.40
N ASP A 340 2.85 3.86 -10.24
CA ASP A 340 3.45 4.13 -8.93
C ASP A 340 2.69 5.24 -8.21
N PRO A 341 2.19 5.01 -6.99
CA PRO A 341 1.48 6.03 -6.22
C PRO A 341 2.31 7.29 -6.00
N GLY A 342 3.62 7.15 -5.80
CA GLY A 342 4.52 8.27 -5.62
C GLY A 342 4.65 9.12 -6.88
N PHE A 343 4.69 8.50 -8.08
CA PHE A 343 4.64 9.22 -9.35
C PHE A 343 3.32 9.99 -9.48
N GLN A 344 2.20 9.31 -9.29
CA GLN A 344 0.87 9.92 -9.41
C GLN A 344 0.69 11.09 -8.45
N LEU A 345 1.03 10.92 -7.16
CA LEU A 345 0.93 11.98 -6.16
C LEU A 345 1.81 13.18 -6.48
N SER A 346 3.05 12.95 -6.89
CA SER A 346 3.99 14.05 -7.17
C SER A 346 3.56 14.87 -8.39
N PHE A 347 3.16 14.22 -9.48
CA PHE A 347 2.72 14.92 -10.69
C PHE A 347 1.36 15.59 -10.48
N ALA A 348 0.41 14.93 -9.79
CA ALA A 348 -0.89 15.53 -9.46
C ALA A 348 -0.71 16.76 -8.55
N ALA A 349 0.10 16.66 -7.48
CA ALA A 349 0.36 17.79 -6.59
C ALA A 349 0.95 18.99 -7.34
N THR A 350 1.99 18.74 -8.15
CA THR A 350 2.67 19.80 -8.91
C THR A 350 1.73 20.43 -9.95
N ALA A 351 0.97 19.61 -10.67
CA ALA A 351 -0.04 20.10 -11.62
C ALA A 351 -1.12 20.93 -10.89
N GLY A 352 -1.60 20.45 -9.73
CA GLY A 352 -2.56 21.18 -8.90
C GLY A 352 -2.02 22.52 -8.43
N ILE A 353 -0.78 22.57 -7.96
CA ILE A 353 -0.12 23.83 -7.58
C ILE A 353 -0.03 24.78 -8.76
N ILE A 354 0.51 24.35 -9.89
CA ILE A 354 0.71 25.21 -11.06
C ILE A 354 -0.64 25.73 -11.61
N TYR A 355 -1.66 24.86 -11.65
CA TYR A 355 -2.91 25.14 -12.33
C TYR A 355 -3.95 25.85 -11.46
N LEU A 356 -4.07 25.44 -10.18
CA LEU A 356 -5.13 25.93 -9.28
C LEU A 356 -4.70 27.12 -8.43
N THR A 357 -3.42 27.18 -8.00
CA THR A 357 -2.95 28.24 -7.10
C THR A 357 -3.27 29.66 -7.61
N PRO A 358 -3.03 30.02 -8.88
CA PRO A 358 -3.29 31.39 -9.34
C PRO A 358 -4.77 31.80 -9.25
N ALA A 359 -5.69 30.86 -9.47
CA ALA A 359 -7.11 31.11 -9.37
C ALA A 359 -7.56 31.27 -7.90
N ILE A 360 -7.09 30.38 -7.03
CA ILE A 360 -7.42 30.40 -5.60
C ILE A 360 -6.83 31.66 -4.94
N THR A 361 -5.57 32.00 -5.25
CA THR A 361 -4.93 33.22 -4.71
C THR A 361 -5.73 34.47 -5.08
N ARG A 362 -6.06 34.67 -6.38
CA ARG A 362 -6.89 35.81 -6.81
C ARG A 362 -8.23 35.84 -6.05
N TRP A 363 -8.88 34.72 -5.84
CA TRP A 363 -10.13 34.61 -5.13
C TRP A 363 -10.02 35.02 -3.65
N LEU A 364 -8.89 34.65 -2.97
CA LEU A 364 -8.59 35.02 -1.58
C LEU A 364 -8.18 36.52 -1.48
N ASP A 365 -7.31 36.98 -2.37
CA ASP A 365 -6.88 38.40 -2.43
C ASP A 365 -8.08 39.34 -2.61
N GLY A 366 -9.04 38.96 -3.48
CA GLY A 366 -10.30 39.69 -3.66
C GLY A 366 -11.19 39.75 -2.41
N ARG A 367 -10.86 38.99 -1.36
CA ARG A 367 -11.52 38.98 -0.04
C ARG A 367 -10.70 39.67 1.05
N GLY A 368 -9.59 40.31 0.68
CA GLY A 368 -8.72 41.03 1.59
C GLY A 368 -7.75 40.18 2.41
N TRP A 369 -7.48 38.95 2.00
CA TRP A 369 -6.47 38.13 2.67
C TRP A 369 -5.05 38.67 2.42
N PRO A 370 -4.13 38.61 3.42
CA PRO A 370 -2.74 38.98 3.19
C PRO A 370 -2.14 38.09 2.08
N GLY A 371 -1.49 38.66 1.07
CA GLY A 371 -1.03 37.92 -0.12
C GLY A 371 -0.15 36.71 0.16
N TRP A 372 0.73 36.78 1.17
CA TRP A 372 1.55 35.64 1.59
C TRP A 372 0.70 34.47 2.13
N LEU A 373 -0.36 34.79 2.90
CA LEU A 373 -1.26 33.80 3.49
C LEU A 373 -2.18 33.21 2.40
N ALA A 374 -2.72 34.08 1.53
CA ALA A 374 -3.53 33.68 0.39
C ALA A 374 -2.76 32.69 -0.52
N THR A 375 -1.47 32.96 -0.80
CA THR A 375 -0.62 32.09 -1.60
C THR A 375 -0.33 30.77 -0.87
N ALA A 376 0.03 30.78 0.41
CA ALA A 376 0.34 29.58 1.18
C ALA A 376 -0.88 28.64 1.28
N VAL A 377 -2.08 29.20 1.52
CA VAL A 377 -3.34 28.46 1.55
C VAL A 377 -3.66 27.92 0.15
N ALA A 378 -3.53 28.76 -0.89
CA ALA A 378 -3.84 28.36 -2.26
C ALA A 378 -2.96 27.20 -2.75
N VAL A 379 -1.66 27.22 -2.44
CA VAL A 379 -0.72 26.11 -2.71
C VAL A 379 -1.17 24.83 -2.01
N SER A 380 -1.48 24.89 -0.72
CA SER A 380 -1.90 23.72 0.06
C SER A 380 -3.23 23.15 -0.43
N VAL A 381 -4.22 24.01 -0.71
CA VAL A 381 -5.53 23.62 -1.24
C VAL A 381 -5.41 23.04 -2.65
N GLY A 382 -4.62 23.67 -3.52
CA GLY A 382 -4.42 23.22 -4.90
C GLY A 382 -3.75 21.84 -4.96
N ALA A 383 -2.72 21.64 -4.15
CA ALA A 383 -2.06 20.34 -4.02
C ALA A 383 -3.02 19.28 -3.46
N GLN A 384 -3.68 19.56 -2.32
CA GLN A 384 -4.59 18.64 -1.65
C GLN A 384 -5.74 18.21 -2.57
N ALA A 385 -6.38 19.17 -3.27
CA ALA A 385 -7.47 18.89 -4.18
C ALA A 385 -7.03 17.95 -5.33
N ALA A 386 -5.84 18.17 -5.88
CA ALA A 386 -5.34 17.37 -6.99
C ALA A 386 -4.91 15.95 -6.55
N VAL A 387 -4.35 15.79 -5.35
CA VAL A 387 -3.91 14.46 -4.87
C VAL A 387 -5.03 13.64 -4.22
N THR A 388 -6.15 14.24 -3.84
CA THR A 388 -7.23 13.57 -3.11
C THR A 388 -7.72 12.27 -3.77
N PRO A 389 -8.03 12.20 -5.08
CA PRO A 389 -8.46 10.94 -5.70
C PRO A 389 -7.41 9.84 -5.62
N VAL A 390 -6.13 10.20 -5.79
CA VAL A 390 -5.00 9.26 -5.71
C VAL A 390 -4.79 8.76 -4.29
N MET A 391 -4.87 9.67 -3.30
CA MET A 391 -4.78 9.32 -1.87
C MET A 391 -5.88 8.34 -1.45
N LEU A 392 -7.11 8.61 -1.89
CA LEU A 392 -8.25 7.73 -1.58
C LEU A 392 -8.12 6.38 -2.29
N ALA A 393 -7.69 6.37 -3.56
CA ALA A 393 -7.58 5.14 -4.34
C ALA A 393 -6.51 4.17 -3.80
N HIS A 394 -5.37 4.70 -3.31
CA HIS A 394 -4.25 3.88 -2.88
C HIS A 394 -4.17 3.67 -1.36
N PHE A 395 -4.64 4.63 -0.57
CA PHE A 395 -4.42 4.65 0.87
C PHE A 395 -5.70 4.75 1.70
N ASN A 396 -6.86 5.01 1.08
CA ASN A 396 -8.14 5.23 1.77
C ASN A 396 -8.09 6.35 2.83
N GLN A 397 -7.21 7.34 2.68
CA GLN A 397 -6.90 8.36 3.68
C GLN A 397 -7.08 9.77 3.14
N LEU A 398 -7.68 10.64 3.97
CA LEU A 398 -7.80 12.07 3.72
C LEU A 398 -7.54 12.82 5.03
N SER A 399 -6.49 13.66 5.06
CA SER A 399 -6.24 14.54 6.20
C SER A 399 -7.11 15.79 6.12
N LEU A 400 -7.85 16.06 7.19
CA LEU A 400 -8.65 17.28 7.32
C LEU A 400 -7.83 18.45 7.88
N VAL A 401 -6.78 18.17 8.65
CA VAL A 401 -5.91 19.19 9.26
C VAL A 401 -4.71 19.54 8.40
N GLY A 402 -4.44 18.78 7.33
CA GLY A 402 -3.22 18.89 6.55
C GLY A 402 -2.97 20.28 5.95
N ILE A 403 -4.03 20.97 5.51
CA ILE A 403 -3.91 22.35 4.96
C ILE A 403 -3.40 23.31 6.05
N ALA A 404 -4.01 23.26 7.23
CA ALA A 404 -3.60 24.11 8.35
C ALA A 404 -2.21 23.71 8.89
N ALA A 405 -1.93 22.42 9.01
CA ALA A 405 -0.64 21.92 9.44
C ALA A 405 0.48 22.35 8.48
N ASN A 406 0.26 22.33 7.18
CA ASN A 406 1.24 22.75 6.17
C ASN A 406 1.68 24.21 6.32
N LEU A 407 0.80 25.10 6.78
CA LEU A 407 1.15 26.52 6.98
C LEU A 407 2.29 26.73 8.01
N VAL A 408 2.42 25.81 8.96
CA VAL A 408 3.45 25.87 10.01
C VAL A 408 4.57 24.85 9.74
N VAL A 409 4.20 23.61 9.38
CA VAL A 409 5.15 22.51 9.23
C VAL A 409 6.08 22.73 8.03
N VAL A 410 5.57 23.25 6.90
CA VAL A 410 6.41 23.50 5.70
C VAL A 410 7.50 24.53 5.96
N PRO A 411 7.24 25.72 6.53
CA PRO A 411 8.29 26.66 6.90
C PRO A 411 9.31 26.08 7.89
N LEU A 412 8.85 25.36 8.92
CA LEU A 412 9.75 24.72 9.89
C LEU A 412 10.61 23.62 9.26
N ALA A 413 10.04 22.82 8.37
CA ALA A 413 10.78 21.81 7.62
C ALA A 413 11.82 22.46 6.67
N ALA A 414 11.47 23.60 6.03
CA ALA A 414 12.40 24.37 5.21
C ALA A 414 13.60 24.87 6.05
N ALA A 415 13.32 25.51 7.17
CA ALA A 415 14.35 25.97 8.09
C ALA A 415 15.20 24.81 8.61
N GLY A 416 14.56 23.71 9.02
CA GLY A 416 15.24 22.49 9.48
C GLY A 416 16.16 21.87 8.43
N THR A 417 15.68 21.75 7.20
CA THR A 417 16.48 21.19 6.08
C THR A 417 17.64 22.12 5.72
N THR A 418 17.41 23.43 5.62
CA THR A 418 18.46 24.40 5.27
C THR A 418 19.53 24.48 6.36
N LEU A 419 19.15 24.63 7.62
CA LEU A 419 20.08 24.65 8.74
C LEU A 419 20.83 23.31 8.88
N GLY A 420 20.15 22.19 8.66
CA GLY A 420 20.77 20.87 8.70
C GLY A 420 21.79 20.65 7.58
N MET A 421 21.51 21.09 6.35
CA MET A 421 22.48 21.06 5.26
C MET A 421 23.68 21.97 5.55
N LEU A 422 23.41 23.16 6.08
CA LEU A 422 24.49 24.09 6.48
C LEU A 422 25.34 23.49 7.62
N ALA A 423 24.72 22.89 8.63
CA ALA A 423 25.45 22.23 9.73
C ALA A 423 26.34 21.10 9.24
N LEU A 424 25.86 20.28 8.28
CA LEU A 424 26.67 19.23 7.63
C LEU A 424 27.84 19.81 6.85
N LEU A 425 27.65 20.92 6.11
CA LEU A 425 28.74 21.59 5.39
C LEU A 425 29.78 22.16 6.36
N VAL A 426 29.33 22.79 7.46
CA VAL A 426 30.21 23.34 8.49
C VAL A 426 30.95 22.23 9.24
N ALA A 427 30.33 21.05 9.41
CA ALA A 427 30.96 19.90 10.05
C ALA A 427 32.20 19.37 9.29
N LEU A 428 32.31 19.64 7.98
CA LEU A 428 33.51 19.34 7.21
C LEU A 428 34.73 20.18 7.64
N ALA A 429 34.49 21.37 8.20
CA ALA A 429 35.56 22.30 8.57
C ALA A 429 35.75 22.37 10.08
N SER A 430 34.68 22.32 10.87
CA SER A 430 34.71 22.49 12.31
C SER A 430 33.55 21.79 13.02
N ALA A 431 33.85 20.77 13.80
CA ALA A 431 32.86 20.06 14.62
C ALA A 431 32.21 20.96 15.66
N VAL A 432 32.99 21.89 16.28
CA VAL A 432 32.48 22.84 17.30
C VAL A 432 31.48 23.82 16.71
N ALA A 433 31.77 24.39 15.53
CA ALA A 433 30.84 25.29 14.84
C ALA A 433 29.59 24.55 14.38
N ALA A 434 29.73 23.30 13.90
CA ALA A 434 28.62 22.44 13.53
C ALA A 434 27.72 22.17 14.77
N ASP A 435 28.28 21.88 15.93
CA ASP A 435 27.52 21.63 17.16
C ASP A 435 26.60 22.79 17.50
N VAL A 436 27.08 24.03 17.44
CA VAL A 436 26.26 25.24 17.67
C VAL A 436 25.06 25.28 16.69
N LEU A 437 25.29 24.94 15.40
CA LEU A 437 24.20 24.91 14.44
C LEU A 437 23.21 23.75 14.71
N PHE A 438 23.70 22.59 15.11
CA PHE A 438 22.83 21.46 15.48
C PHE A 438 22.03 21.75 16.74
N GLN A 439 22.57 22.49 17.71
CA GLN A 439 21.84 22.94 18.90
C GLN A 439 20.71 23.92 18.52
N ALA A 440 20.98 24.90 17.65
CA ALA A 440 19.95 25.81 17.15
C ALA A 440 18.88 25.02 16.34
N LEU A 441 19.31 24.06 15.52
CA LEU A 441 18.42 23.20 14.75
C LEU A 441 17.51 22.33 15.64
N SER A 442 17.99 21.89 16.82
CA SER A 442 17.20 21.08 17.75
C SER A 442 15.91 21.79 18.17
N LEU A 443 15.92 23.11 18.31
CA LEU A 443 14.74 23.92 18.63
C LEU A 443 13.73 23.93 17.48
N VAL A 444 14.22 24.01 16.23
CA VAL A 444 13.36 23.94 15.04
C VAL A 444 12.71 22.57 14.93
N LEU A 445 13.46 21.50 15.17
CA LEU A 445 12.94 20.14 15.15
C LEU A 445 11.95 19.88 16.30
N LEU A 446 12.17 20.48 17.46
CA LEU A 446 11.23 20.43 18.58
C LEU A 446 9.91 21.10 18.22
N ALA A 447 9.96 22.31 17.65
CA ALA A 447 8.78 23.04 17.20
C ALA A 447 8.03 22.27 16.09
N LEU A 448 8.76 21.68 15.14
CA LEU A 448 8.21 20.83 14.09
C LEU A 448 7.47 19.61 14.68
N ARG A 449 8.11 18.91 15.62
CA ARG A 449 7.49 17.78 16.32
C ARG A 449 6.24 18.23 17.06
N ALA A 450 6.31 19.25 17.88
CA ALA A 450 5.18 19.75 18.67
C ALA A 450 3.98 20.09 17.76
N THR A 451 4.23 20.74 16.62
CA THR A 451 3.19 21.07 15.64
C THR A 451 2.57 19.81 15.03
N VAL A 452 3.38 18.83 14.62
CA VAL A 452 2.90 17.58 14.03
C VAL A 452 2.08 16.78 15.03
N TRP A 453 2.57 16.63 16.28
CA TRP A 453 1.83 15.90 17.33
C TRP A 453 0.53 16.62 17.70
N GLY A 454 0.57 17.96 17.83
CA GLY A 454 -0.64 18.76 18.06
C GLY A 454 -1.68 18.59 16.95
N ALA A 455 -1.26 18.64 15.68
CA ALA A 455 -2.15 18.42 14.55
C ALA A 455 -2.69 16.98 14.50
N ALA A 456 -1.85 15.98 14.80
CA ALA A 456 -2.24 14.58 14.83
C ALA A 456 -3.22 14.24 15.97
N ALA A 457 -3.19 15.00 17.08
CA ALA A 457 -4.06 14.83 18.23
C ALA A 457 -5.48 15.39 18.01
N VAL A 458 -5.68 16.22 16.98
CA VAL A 458 -7.03 16.76 16.65
C VAL A 458 -7.98 15.60 16.34
N PRO A 459 -9.18 15.56 16.94
CA PRO A 459 -10.18 14.56 16.59
C PRO A 459 -10.46 14.58 15.09
N ALA A 460 -10.51 13.40 14.47
CA ALA A 460 -10.70 13.26 13.02
C ALA A 460 -9.64 13.98 12.15
N ALA A 461 -8.42 14.22 12.67
CA ALA A 461 -7.31 14.78 11.89
C ALA A 461 -7.13 14.08 10.54
N MET A 462 -7.32 12.75 10.54
CA MET A 462 -7.37 11.92 9.34
C MET A 462 -8.67 11.11 9.34
N VAL A 463 -9.33 11.08 8.18
CA VAL A 463 -10.50 10.25 7.93
C VAL A 463 -10.17 9.18 6.89
N HIS A 464 -10.81 8.01 7.05
CA HIS A 464 -10.68 6.92 6.09
C HIS A 464 -11.95 6.84 5.26
N LEU A 465 -11.79 6.85 3.95
CA LEU A 465 -12.88 6.83 2.98
C LEU A 465 -12.63 5.74 1.94
N PRO A 466 -13.68 5.16 1.36
CA PRO A 466 -13.53 4.20 0.26
C PRO A 466 -12.78 4.81 -0.92
N ALA A 467 -12.11 3.95 -1.67
CA ALA A 467 -11.55 4.33 -2.96
C ALA A 467 -12.68 4.85 -3.88
N PRO A 468 -12.52 6.02 -4.51
CA PRO A 468 -13.53 6.56 -5.41
C PRO A 468 -13.66 5.67 -6.64
N SER A 469 -14.88 5.56 -7.18
CA SER A 469 -15.06 4.94 -8.49
C SER A 469 -14.35 5.77 -9.56
N TRP A 470 -13.98 5.14 -10.69
CA TRP A 470 -13.37 5.88 -11.81
C TRP A 470 -14.28 7.02 -12.31
N ALA A 471 -15.60 6.84 -12.27
CA ALA A 471 -16.55 7.89 -12.63
C ALA A 471 -16.53 9.07 -11.66
N ALA A 472 -16.44 8.81 -10.33
CA ALA A 472 -16.27 9.85 -9.32
C ALA A 472 -14.93 10.59 -9.50
N THR A 473 -13.85 9.85 -9.80
CA THR A 473 -12.53 10.42 -10.09
C THR A 473 -12.58 11.35 -11.32
N LEU A 474 -13.19 10.91 -12.42
CA LEU A 474 -13.35 11.74 -13.62
C LEU A 474 -14.18 12.99 -13.37
N ALA A 475 -15.27 12.86 -12.64
CA ALA A 475 -16.10 14.02 -12.26
C ALA A 475 -15.31 15.01 -11.39
N TRP A 476 -14.54 14.53 -10.43
CA TRP A 476 -13.65 15.37 -9.62
C TRP A 476 -12.61 16.08 -10.47
N CYS A 477 -11.90 15.37 -11.35
CA CYS A 477 -10.93 15.97 -12.27
C CYS A 477 -11.57 16.99 -13.20
N GLY A 478 -12.79 16.74 -13.67
CA GLY A 478 -13.58 17.69 -14.46
C GLY A 478 -13.87 18.99 -13.71
N ALA A 479 -14.25 18.91 -12.43
CA ALA A 479 -14.45 20.08 -11.58
C ALA A 479 -13.15 20.89 -11.41
N LEU A 480 -12.02 20.22 -11.17
CA LEU A 480 -10.72 20.88 -11.05
C LEU A 480 -10.27 21.53 -12.36
N ALA A 481 -10.51 20.89 -13.51
CA ALA A 481 -10.17 21.43 -14.82
C ALA A 481 -10.94 22.73 -15.14
N LEU A 482 -12.15 22.88 -14.61
CA LEU A 482 -12.97 24.08 -14.79
C LEU A 482 -12.64 25.21 -13.78
N ALA A 483 -11.96 24.90 -12.68
CA ALA A 483 -11.71 25.85 -11.59
C ALA A 483 -11.07 27.20 -12.03
N PRO A 484 -10.04 27.27 -12.90
CA PRO A 484 -9.44 28.53 -13.31
C PRO A 484 -10.31 29.43 -14.20
N VAL A 485 -11.37 28.89 -14.79
CA VAL A 485 -12.29 29.64 -15.68
C VAL A 485 -13.61 29.97 -15.01
N LEU A 486 -13.75 29.71 -13.72
CA LEU A 486 -14.98 29.99 -12.97
C LEU A 486 -15.35 31.47 -12.96
N ASP A 487 -14.36 32.37 -13.04
CA ASP A 487 -14.62 33.83 -13.03
C ASP A 487 -15.00 34.41 -14.40
N THR A 488 -14.83 33.65 -15.49
CA THR A 488 -15.01 34.18 -16.83
C THR A 488 -16.47 34.18 -17.33
N ARG A 489 -17.24 33.12 -17.00
CA ARG A 489 -18.61 32.95 -17.47
C ARG A 489 -19.47 32.20 -16.45
N ARG A 490 -20.78 32.21 -16.58
CA ARG A 490 -21.71 31.48 -15.67
C ARG A 490 -21.67 29.96 -15.92
N TRP A 491 -21.55 29.51 -17.16
CA TRP A 491 -21.63 28.09 -17.51
C TRP A 491 -20.47 27.25 -16.91
N PRO A 492 -19.20 27.69 -16.83
CA PRO A 492 -18.16 26.92 -16.14
C PRO A 492 -18.44 26.72 -14.66
N ARG A 493 -19.04 27.69 -13.99
CA ARG A 493 -19.46 27.55 -12.57
C ARG A 493 -20.52 26.47 -12.43
N VAL A 494 -21.52 26.44 -13.27
CA VAL A 494 -22.59 25.44 -13.26
C VAL A 494 -22.00 24.06 -13.58
N ALA A 495 -21.17 23.97 -14.60
CA ALA A 495 -20.51 22.70 -14.97
C ALA A 495 -19.57 22.18 -13.86
N ALA A 496 -18.75 23.05 -13.26
CA ALA A 496 -17.89 22.66 -12.14
C ALA A 496 -18.69 22.21 -10.92
N ALA A 497 -19.76 22.93 -10.58
CA ALA A 497 -20.66 22.55 -9.50
C ALA A 497 -21.35 21.21 -9.78
N ALA A 498 -21.80 20.99 -11.02
CA ALA A 498 -22.40 19.71 -11.44
C ALA A 498 -21.38 18.55 -11.35
N CYS A 499 -20.16 18.77 -11.83
CA CYS A 499 -19.07 17.78 -11.70
C CYS A 499 -18.76 17.48 -10.24
N LEU A 500 -18.65 18.48 -9.37
CA LEU A 500 -18.42 18.29 -7.94
C LEU A 500 -19.60 17.56 -7.28
N ALA A 501 -20.83 17.96 -7.57
CA ALA A 501 -22.03 17.29 -7.08
C ALA A 501 -22.09 15.82 -7.55
N ALA A 502 -21.73 15.55 -8.81
CA ALA A 502 -21.65 14.19 -9.33
C ALA A 502 -20.55 13.38 -8.62
N ALA A 503 -19.37 13.96 -8.41
CA ALA A 503 -18.29 13.30 -7.69
C ALA A 503 -18.70 12.96 -6.25
N LEU A 504 -19.33 13.88 -5.54
CA LEU A 504 -19.84 13.65 -4.19
C LEU A 504 -20.96 12.63 -4.18
N ALA A 505 -21.95 12.74 -5.07
CA ALA A 505 -23.05 11.79 -5.19
C ALA A 505 -22.54 10.36 -5.46
N LEU A 506 -21.63 10.20 -6.42
CA LEU A 506 -21.01 8.90 -6.74
C LEU A 506 -20.17 8.33 -5.59
N SER A 507 -19.56 9.20 -4.76
CA SER A 507 -18.80 8.77 -3.58
C SER A 507 -19.70 8.40 -2.40
N VAL A 508 -20.84 9.07 -2.26
CA VAL A 508 -21.82 8.81 -1.19
C VAL A 508 -22.79 7.68 -1.56
N TRP A 509 -23.04 7.47 -2.85
CA TRP A 509 -24.00 6.48 -3.35
C TRP A 509 -23.84 5.07 -2.73
N PRO A 510 -22.62 4.51 -2.56
CA PRO A 510 -22.46 3.22 -1.90
C PRO A 510 -22.96 3.17 -0.46
N TRP A 511 -23.03 4.32 0.24
CA TRP A 511 -23.47 4.43 1.62
C TRP A 511 -24.99 4.55 1.79
N VAL A 512 -25.67 5.08 0.78
CA VAL A 512 -27.11 5.39 0.84
C VAL A 512 -27.96 4.47 -0.04
N ARG A 513 -27.33 3.73 -0.97
CA ARG A 513 -28.06 2.78 -1.78
C ARG A 513 -28.67 1.71 -0.89
N PRO A 514 -29.94 1.30 -1.15
CA PRO A 514 -30.52 0.14 -0.49
C PRO A 514 -29.61 -1.07 -0.67
N GLY A 515 -29.46 -1.89 0.35
CA GLY A 515 -28.80 -3.19 0.24
C GLY A 515 -29.47 -4.02 -0.86
N ASP A 516 -28.73 -4.94 -1.44
CA ASP A 516 -29.24 -5.88 -2.46
C ASP A 516 -30.13 -6.98 -1.87
N GLY A 517 -30.46 -6.89 -0.58
CA GLY A 517 -31.27 -7.86 0.15
C GLY A 517 -30.56 -9.19 0.42
N ARG A 518 -29.25 -9.26 0.18
CA ARG A 518 -28.45 -10.48 0.31
C ARG A 518 -27.61 -10.49 1.57
N LEU A 519 -27.55 -11.64 2.21
CA LEU A 519 -26.49 -11.97 3.17
C LEU A 519 -25.22 -12.22 2.39
N ARG A 520 -24.10 -11.61 2.83
CA ARG A 520 -22.78 -11.83 2.26
C ARG A 520 -21.82 -12.34 3.31
N VAL A 521 -21.14 -13.45 3.02
CA VAL A 521 -20.05 -14.00 3.84
C VAL A 521 -18.78 -14.01 3.02
N THR A 522 -17.74 -13.32 3.47
CA THR A 522 -16.45 -13.24 2.79
C THR A 522 -15.37 -13.92 3.61
N PHE A 523 -14.86 -15.04 3.13
CA PHE A 523 -13.65 -15.68 3.65
C PHE A 523 -12.45 -14.99 3.00
N LEU A 524 -11.69 -14.25 3.79
CA LEU A 524 -10.57 -13.47 3.28
C LEU A 524 -9.30 -14.31 3.11
N ASP A 525 -8.56 -14.08 2.04
CA ASP A 525 -7.18 -14.57 1.94
C ASP A 525 -6.29 -13.74 2.86
N VAL A 526 -6.01 -14.29 4.03
CA VAL A 526 -5.13 -13.71 5.06
C VAL A 526 -3.81 -14.47 5.17
N GLY A 527 -3.54 -15.39 4.23
CA GLY A 527 -2.48 -16.37 4.34
C GLY A 527 -2.87 -17.49 5.29
N GLN A 528 -1.95 -17.94 6.14
CA GLN A 528 -2.27 -18.96 7.15
C GLN A 528 -3.01 -18.29 8.31
N GLY A 529 -4.26 -18.69 8.53
CA GLY A 529 -5.15 -18.14 9.55
C GLY A 529 -6.55 -17.88 9.02
N ASP A 530 -7.42 -17.35 9.86
CA ASP A 530 -8.82 -17.10 9.57
C ASP A 530 -9.18 -15.61 9.65
N ALA A 531 -10.01 -15.17 8.72
CA ALA A 531 -10.77 -13.94 8.82
C ALA A 531 -12.03 -14.05 7.96
N VAL A 532 -13.19 -14.02 8.58
CA VAL A 532 -14.48 -14.17 7.90
C VAL A 532 -15.37 -12.96 8.24
N LEU A 533 -15.75 -12.20 7.22
CA LEU A 533 -16.68 -11.09 7.39
C LEU A 533 -18.08 -11.52 6.96
N VAL A 534 -19.04 -11.42 7.85
CA VAL A 534 -20.47 -11.61 7.62
C VAL A 534 -21.15 -10.25 7.56
N GLU A 535 -21.83 -9.95 6.46
CA GLU A 535 -22.56 -8.70 6.23
C GLU A 535 -24.03 -9.01 5.98
N LEU A 536 -24.91 -8.54 6.86
CA LEU A 536 -26.34 -8.73 6.74
C LEU A 536 -26.96 -7.63 5.85
N PRO A 537 -28.04 -7.93 5.13
CA PRO A 537 -28.70 -6.95 4.26
C PRO A 537 -29.18 -5.70 5.01
N GLU A 538 -29.57 -5.86 6.27
CA GLU A 538 -30.05 -4.78 7.15
C GLU A 538 -28.91 -3.89 7.69
N GLY A 539 -27.63 -4.25 7.42
CA GLY A 539 -26.45 -3.49 7.77
C GLY A 539 -25.55 -4.05 8.86
N PRO A 540 -26.03 -4.88 9.85
CA PRO A 540 -25.15 -5.44 10.87
C PRO A 540 -24.01 -6.29 10.29
N ARG A 541 -22.84 -6.22 10.95
CA ARG A 541 -21.61 -6.90 10.54
C ARG A 541 -20.96 -7.65 11.68
N LEU A 542 -20.58 -8.88 11.39
CA LEU A 542 -19.77 -9.73 12.25
C LEU A 542 -18.46 -10.07 11.57
N LEU A 543 -17.34 -9.76 12.23
CA LEU A 543 -16.03 -10.25 11.83
C LEU A 543 -15.63 -11.41 12.73
N VAL A 544 -15.40 -12.58 12.17
CA VAL A 544 -14.91 -13.77 12.88
C VAL A 544 -13.45 -13.92 12.58
N ASP A 545 -12.61 -13.77 13.59
CA ASP A 545 -11.15 -13.75 13.54
C ASP A 545 -10.57 -12.63 12.66
N GLY A 546 -9.26 -12.46 12.72
CA GLY A 546 -8.55 -11.36 12.04
C GLY A 546 -7.27 -11.76 11.33
N GLY A 547 -6.98 -13.05 11.23
CA GLY A 547 -5.76 -13.52 10.61
C GLY A 547 -4.49 -13.19 11.41
N PRO A 548 -3.32 -13.49 10.85
CA PRO A 548 -2.04 -13.31 11.55
C PRO A 548 -1.68 -11.84 11.75
N GLY A 549 -1.07 -11.54 12.88
CA GLY A 549 -0.58 -10.21 13.23
C GLY A 549 0.47 -10.27 14.32
N GLY A 550 0.96 -9.08 14.72
CA GLY A 550 1.94 -8.92 15.80
C GLY A 550 3.29 -8.35 15.34
N ALA A 551 4.14 -7.99 16.31
CA ALA A 551 5.38 -7.26 16.07
C ALA A 551 6.42 -8.01 15.19
N ARG A 552 6.38 -9.34 15.20
CA ARG A 552 7.32 -10.22 14.49
C ARG A 552 6.75 -10.81 13.19
N ARG A 553 5.49 -10.53 12.85
CA ARG A 553 4.82 -11.05 11.64
C ARG A 553 4.28 -9.91 10.79
N LEU A 554 3.94 -10.22 9.54
CA LEU A 554 3.19 -9.29 8.71
C LEU A 554 1.84 -9.04 9.40
N ASP A 555 1.54 -7.79 9.73
CA ASP A 555 0.26 -7.41 10.31
C ASP A 555 -0.81 -7.40 9.21
N VAL A 556 -1.55 -8.51 9.14
CA VAL A 556 -2.63 -8.69 8.17
C VAL A 556 -3.81 -7.77 8.49
N GLY A 557 -4.02 -7.46 9.75
CA GLY A 557 -5.03 -6.48 10.17
C GLY A 557 -4.83 -5.13 9.49
N GLU A 558 -3.60 -4.60 9.49
CA GLU A 558 -3.26 -3.33 8.86
C GLU A 558 -3.23 -3.40 7.33
N ARG A 559 -2.80 -4.51 6.75
CA ARG A 559 -2.53 -4.60 5.31
C ARG A 559 -3.67 -5.21 4.50
N VAL A 560 -4.55 -5.96 5.13
CA VAL A 560 -5.65 -6.67 4.46
C VAL A 560 -6.99 -6.24 5.03
N LEU A 561 -7.21 -6.43 6.35
CA LEU A 561 -8.52 -6.20 6.95
C LEU A 561 -8.91 -4.72 6.92
N ALA A 562 -8.03 -3.82 7.35
CA ALA A 562 -8.37 -2.42 7.41
C ALA A 562 -8.66 -1.83 6.01
N PRO A 563 -7.83 -2.03 4.97
CA PRO A 563 -8.15 -1.59 3.61
C PRO A 563 -9.43 -2.23 3.06
N PHE A 564 -9.66 -3.52 3.34
CA PHE A 564 -10.87 -4.21 2.93
C PHE A 564 -12.12 -3.58 3.54
N LEU A 565 -12.10 -3.32 4.85
CA LEU A 565 -13.21 -2.71 5.58
C LEU A 565 -13.42 -1.24 5.18
N TRP A 566 -12.36 -0.44 4.95
CA TRP A 566 -12.50 0.95 4.48
C TRP A 566 -13.15 1.05 3.10
N ASN A 567 -12.93 0.07 2.23
CA ASN A 567 -13.56 0.02 0.91
C ASN A 567 -15.03 -0.46 0.97
N ARG A 568 -15.53 -0.80 2.16
CA ARG A 568 -16.92 -1.10 2.40
C ARG A 568 -17.63 0.12 2.99
N PRO A 569 -18.89 0.42 2.59
CA PRO A 569 -19.63 1.55 3.15
C PRO A 569 -20.04 1.25 4.60
N ALA A 570 -19.10 1.24 5.53
CA ALA A 570 -19.35 1.01 6.94
C ALA A 570 -18.31 1.67 7.83
N ALA A 571 -18.81 2.44 8.76
CA ALA A 571 -18.00 3.05 9.82
C ALA A 571 -17.87 2.17 11.07
N ARG A 572 -18.56 1.01 11.14
CA ARG A 572 -18.72 0.20 12.33
C ARG A 572 -18.69 -1.30 11.99
N VAL A 573 -18.11 -2.08 12.90
CA VAL A 573 -18.25 -3.53 13.00
C VAL A 573 -19.08 -3.79 14.24
N ASP A 574 -20.26 -4.43 14.10
CA ASP A 574 -21.19 -4.57 15.22
C ASP A 574 -20.69 -5.59 16.23
N ALA A 575 -20.11 -6.69 15.74
CA ALA A 575 -19.47 -7.68 16.60
C ALA A 575 -18.17 -8.20 15.96
N VAL A 576 -17.19 -8.49 16.81
CA VAL A 576 -15.96 -9.23 16.47
C VAL A 576 -15.99 -10.50 17.30
N ALA A 577 -15.94 -11.66 16.67
CA ALA A 577 -15.80 -12.95 17.34
C ALA A 577 -14.34 -13.41 17.27
N VAL A 578 -13.75 -13.73 18.41
CA VAL A 578 -12.42 -14.34 18.55
C VAL A 578 -12.65 -15.81 18.84
N THR A 579 -12.34 -16.67 17.86
CA THR A 579 -12.58 -18.11 18.05
C THR A 579 -11.68 -18.68 19.14
N HIS A 580 -10.41 -18.29 19.12
CA HIS A 580 -9.40 -18.59 20.14
C HIS A 580 -8.24 -17.60 20.03
N SER A 581 -7.31 -17.65 20.97
CA SER A 581 -6.29 -16.61 21.13
C SER A 581 -5.07 -16.73 20.23
N ASP A 582 -4.94 -17.79 19.43
CA ASP A 582 -3.77 -18.01 18.58
C ASP A 582 -3.54 -16.84 17.60
N SER A 583 -2.28 -16.56 17.32
CA SER A 583 -1.89 -15.35 16.60
C SER A 583 -2.37 -15.29 15.16
N ASP A 584 -2.66 -16.43 14.53
CA ASP A 584 -3.22 -16.53 13.17
C ASP A 584 -4.74 -16.36 13.11
N HIS A 585 -5.39 -16.19 14.27
CA HIS A 585 -6.80 -15.83 14.44
C HIS A 585 -6.96 -14.45 15.06
N SER A 586 -6.32 -14.22 16.20
CA SER A 586 -6.49 -12.99 16.97
C SER A 586 -5.58 -11.83 16.55
N GLY A 587 -4.41 -12.12 15.93
CA GLY A 587 -3.35 -11.15 15.78
C GLY A 587 -3.71 -9.89 14.94
N GLY A 588 -4.45 -10.05 13.87
CA GLY A 588 -4.87 -8.94 13.01
C GLY A 588 -6.04 -8.11 13.57
N LEU A 589 -6.77 -8.62 14.58
CA LEU A 589 -7.87 -7.91 15.19
C LEU A 589 -7.44 -6.62 15.89
N ARG A 590 -6.20 -6.53 16.33
CA ARG A 590 -5.64 -5.29 16.90
C ARG A 590 -5.88 -4.08 16.00
N ALA A 591 -5.65 -4.21 14.70
CA ALA A 591 -5.88 -3.13 13.75
C ALA A 591 -7.36 -2.77 13.64
N VAL A 592 -8.25 -3.75 13.64
CA VAL A 592 -9.70 -3.53 13.58
C VAL A 592 -10.18 -2.81 14.85
N LEU A 593 -9.80 -3.30 16.04
CA LEU A 593 -10.18 -2.73 17.33
C LEU A 593 -9.66 -1.31 17.56
N THR A 594 -8.54 -0.94 16.93
CA THR A 594 -7.95 0.41 17.07
C THR A 594 -8.44 1.40 16.02
N ARG A 595 -8.87 0.93 14.84
CA ARG A 595 -9.21 1.79 13.70
C ARG A 595 -10.70 1.90 13.40
N PHE A 596 -11.50 0.95 13.90
CA PHE A 596 -12.94 0.90 13.67
C PHE A 596 -13.70 0.94 14.99
N ARG A 597 -14.94 1.42 14.93
CA ARG A 597 -15.86 1.29 16.05
C ARG A 597 -16.36 -0.14 16.09
N VAL A 598 -16.04 -0.86 17.18
CA VAL A 598 -16.53 -2.22 17.45
C VAL A 598 -17.59 -2.14 18.52
N GLY A 599 -18.74 -2.77 18.30
CA GLY A 599 -19.83 -2.79 19.27
C GLY A 599 -19.59 -3.81 20.39
N GLU A 600 -19.39 -5.06 19.99
CA GLU A 600 -19.19 -6.18 20.92
C GLU A 600 -17.95 -6.99 20.52
N VAL A 601 -17.28 -7.59 21.48
CA VAL A 601 -16.25 -8.62 21.27
C VAL A 601 -16.76 -9.91 21.92
N TRP A 602 -16.95 -10.92 21.10
CA TRP A 602 -17.36 -12.25 21.52
C TRP A 602 -16.13 -13.14 21.62
N GLU A 603 -15.96 -13.84 22.70
CA GLU A 603 -14.77 -14.65 22.99
C GLU A 603 -15.14 -15.92 23.77
N ASN A 604 -14.22 -16.90 23.75
CA ASN A 604 -14.34 -18.09 24.58
C ASN A 604 -13.90 -17.86 26.06
N GLY A 605 -13.48 -16.64 26.41
CA GLY A 605 -13.01 -16.23 27.74
C GLY A 605 -11.55 -16.61 28.02
N ARG A 606 -10.82 -17.16 27.07
CA ARG A 606 -9.44 -17.66 27.24
C ARG A 606 -8.45 -16.94 26.36
N TRP A 607 -7.41 -16.39 26.97
CA TRP A 607 -6.34 -15.68 26.30
C TRP A 607 -5.00 -16.33 26.64
N GLY A 608 -4.38 -16.95 25.65
CA GLY A 608 -3.08 -17.62 25.77
C GLY A 608 -1.89 -16.66 25.56
N PRO A 609 -0.66 -17.19 25.80
CA PRO A 609 0.58 -16.45 25.58
C PRO A 609 0.69 -15.91 24.14
N GLY A 610 1.15 -14.66 23.98
CA GLY A 610 1.35 -14.02 22.68
C GLY A 610 0.13 -13.23 22.15
N SER A 611 -1.00 -13.27 22.86
CA SER A 611 -2.22 -12.52 22.54
C SER A 611 -2.38 -11.20 23.32
N GLU A 612 -1.41 -10.85 24.15
CA GLU A 612 -1.47 -9.72 25.09
C GLU A 612 -1.72 -8.38 24.39
N ASP A 613 -1.15 -8.19 23.19
CA ASP A 613 -1.34 -6.96 22.41
C ASP A 613 -2.78 -6.85 21.91
N THR A 614 -3.39 -7.96 21.50
CA THR A 614 -4.78 -8.01 21.07
C THR A 614 -5.72 -7.81 22.24
N LEU A 615 -5.47 -8.48 23.38
CA LEU A 615 -6.25 -8.30 24.59
C LEU A 615 -6.23 -6.83 25.06
N ARG A 616 -5.07 -6.21 25.08
CA ARG A 616 -4.96 -4.77 25.36
C ARG A 616 -5.75 -3.90 24.38
N ALA A 617 -5.80 -4.28 23.10
CA ALA A 617 -6.61 -3.58 22.12
C ALA A 617 -8.11 -3.77 22.37
N VAL A 618 -8.56 -4.96 22.76
CA VAL A 618 -9.94 -5.23 23.20
C VAL A 618 -10.31 -4.32 24.37
N GLU A 619 -9.49 -4.27 25.41
CA GLU A 619 -9.71 -3.46 26.61
C GLU A 619 -9.81 -1.96 26.31
N ARG A 620 -8.98 -1.48 25.38
CA ARG A 620 -8.96 -0.05 24.98
C ARG A 620 -10.03 0.33 23.98
N SER A 621 -10.63 -0.63 23.29
CA SER A 621 -11.62 -0.37 22.23
C SER A 621 -12.93 0.21 22.75
N GLY A 622 -13.24 -0.04 24.04
CA GLY A 622 -14.53 0.28 24.65
C GLY A 622 -15.68 -0.62 24.18
N ALA A 623 -15.40 -1.68 23.43
CA ALA A 623 -16.39 -2.65 23.01
C ALA A 623 -16.88 -3.49 24.20
N CYS A 624 -18.16 -3.88 24.20
CA CYS A 624 -18.72 -4.76 25.22
C CYS A 624 -18.17 -6.18 25.04
N ARG A 625 -17.44 -6.70 26.04
CA ARG A 625 -16.91 -8.08 26.02
C ARG A 625 -18.00 -9.05 26.46
N ARG A 626 -18.14 -10.12 25.70
CA ARG A 626 -19.06 -11.23 26.01
C ARG A 626 -18.35 -12.56 25.89
N THR A 627 -18.22 -13.27 27.00
CA THR A 627 -17.78 -14.67 26.97
C THR A 627 -18.98 -15.53 26.59
N LEU A 628 -18.81 -16.33 25.54
CA LEU A 628 -19.87 -17.16 24.99
C LEU A 628 -19.64 -18.65 25.32
N VAL A 629 -20.72 -19.34 25.61
CA VAL A 629 -20.74 -20.79 25.89
C VAL A 629 -21.86 -21.47 25.09
N ALA A 630 -21.71 -22.75 24.84
CA ALA A 630 -22.66 -23.58 24.11
C ALA A 630 -24.09 -23.43 24.62
N GLY A 631 -25.05 -23.48 23.69
CA GLY A 631 -26.46 -23.29 23.93
C GLY A 631 -26.92 -21.82 23.88
N GLN A 632 -26.05 -20.84 23.96
CA GLN A 632 -26.43 -19.44 23.80
C GLN A 632 -26.87 -19.14 22.37
N ARG A 633 -27.87 -18.26 22.25
CA ARG A 633 -28.42 -17.79 20.98
C ARG A 633 -28.35 -16.27 20.92
N ILE A 634 -27.85 -15.75 19.81
CA ILE A 634 -27.63 -14.32 19.61
C ILE A 634 -28.27 -13.91 18.28
N TRP A 635 -29.09 -12.88 18.31
CA TRP A 635 -29.63 -12.29 17.11
C TRP A 635 -28.71 -11.16 16.64
N LEU A 636 -28.27 -11.26 15.41
CA LEU A 636 -27.57 -10.19 14.71
C LEU A 636 -28.42 -9.76 13.51
N GLY A 637 -29.21 -8.67 13.65
CA GLY A 637 -30.25 -8.35 12.67
C GLY A 637 -31.24 -9.51 12.54
N ALA A 638 -31.47 -9.97 11.31
CA ALA A 638 -32.36 -11.10 11.01
C ALA A 638 -31.64 -12.47 11.06
N ALA A 639 -30.33 -12.53 11.33
CA ALA A 639 -29.61 -13.79 11.48
C ALA A 639 -29.58 -14.27 12.92
N LEU A 640 -29.77 -15.58 13.12
CA LEU A 640 -29.61 -16.26 14.40
C LEU A 640 -28.22 -16.91 14.43
N LEU A 641 -27.44 -16.57 15.45
CA LEU A 641 -26.20 -17.28 15.77
C LEU A 641 -26.41 -18.16 16.98
N THR A 642 -26.05 -19.43 16.87
CA THR A 642 -26.08 -20.40 17.94
C THR A 642 -24.68 -20.82 18.30
N VAL A 643 -24.31 -20.70 19.56
CA VAL A 643 -23.00 -21.12 20.06
C VAL A 643 -23.03 -22.63 20.32
N LEU A 644 -22.10 -23.36 19.74
CA LEU A 644 -21.99 -24.82 19.84
C LEU A 644 -20.80 -25.28 20.70
N ASN A 645 -19.78 -24.45 20.87
CA ASN A 645 -18.59 -24.67 21.70
C ASN A 645 -18.02 -23.29 22.14
N PRO A 646 -17.34 -23.14 23.29
CA PRO A 646 -17.04 -24.17 24.31
C PRO A 646 -18.25 -24.52 25.18
N ASP A 647 -18.23 -25.69 25.82
CA ASP A 647 -19.30 -26.17 26.67
C ASP A 647 -19.37 -25.50 28.06
N GLY A 648 -18.35 -24.68 28.39
CA GLY A 648 -18.30 -23.95 29.67
C GLY A 648 -17.93 -24.81 30.89
N THR A 649 -17.60 -26.09 30.71
CA THR A 649 -17.27 -27.00 31.81
C THR A 649 -15.88 -26.75 32.39
N ARG A 650 -14.96 -26.20 31.60
CA ARG A 650 -13.63 -25.88 32.03
C ARG A 650 -13.56 -24.50 32.70
N PRO A 651 -12.94 -24.36 33.88
CA PRO A 651 -12.82 -23.08 34.58
C PRO A 651 -12.13 -22.01 33.71
N LEU A 652 -12.64 -20.76 33.73
CA LEU A 652 -12.09 -19.64 32.94
C LEU A 652 -10.75 -19.10 33.48
N ASP A 653 -10.45 -19.38 34.75
CA ASP A 653 -9.20 -19.03 35.42
C ASP A 653 -8.01 -19.95 35.09
N GLU A 654 -8.27 -21.09 34.47
CA GLU A 654 -7.21 -21.90 33.90
C GLU A 654 -6.62 -21.24 32.63
N PRO A 655 -5.33 -20.97 32.61
CA PRO A 655 -4.69 -20.45 31.38
C PRO A 655 -4.94 -21.40 30.22
N ALA A 656 -5.31 -20.85 29.06
CA ALA A 656 -5.35 -21.65 27.85
C ALA A 656 -3.93 -22.13 27.53
N PRO A 657 -3.67 -23.44 27.40
CA PRO A 657 -2.40 -23.89 26.85
C PRO A 657 -2.21 -23.33 25.43
N MET A 658 -0.95 -23.16 25.02
CA MET A 658 -0.68 -22.72 23.66
C MET A 658 -1.29 -23.73 22.67
N GLY A 659 -2.16 -23.26 21.75
CA GLY A 659 -2.82 -24.13 20.77
C GLY A 659 -4.01 -24.91 21.33
N ASP A 660 -4.77 -24.34 22.28
CA ASP A 660 -6.02 -24.95 22.80
C ASP A 660 -7.17 -24.81 21.79
N ASN A 661 -7.01 -25.49 20.67
CA ASN A 661 -7.94 -25.47 19.55
C ASN A 661 -9.30 -26.05 19.89
N ASP A 662 -9.37 -26.99 20.87
CA ASP A 662 -10.59 -27.67 21.27
C ASP A 662 -11.58 -26.73 21.99
N GLU A 663 -11.10 -25.58 22.48
CA GLU A 663 -11.94 -24.54 23.08
C GLU A 663 -12.32 -23.43 22.08
N SER A 664 -12.09 -23.64 20.79
CA SER A 664 -12.50 -22.68 19.75
C SER A 664 -13.99 -22.36 19.87
N LEU A 665 -14.32 -21.07 19.74
CA LEU A 665 -15.71 -20.62 19.66
C LEU A 665 -16.31 -21.10 18.34
N VAL A 666 -17.26 -22.05 18.44
CA VAL A 666 -17.97 -22.60 17.27
C VAL A 666 -19.33 -21.93 17.17
N LEU A 667 -19.58 -21.30 16.04
CA LEU A 667 -20.81 -20.56 15.75
C LEU A 667 -21.54 -21.17 14.56
N ARG A 668 -22.81 -21.42 14.72
CA ARG A 668 -23.75 -21.71 13.64
C ARG A 668 -24.57 -20.46 13.35
N LEU A 669 -24.52 -19.99 12.11
CA LEU A 669 -25.35 -18.89 11.63
C LEU A 669 -26.49 -19.45 10.79
N ASP A 670 -27.71 -19.04 11.10
CA ASP A 670 -28.93 -19.36 10.35
C ASP A 670 -29.57 -18.04 9.86
N TRP A 671 -29.80 -17.96 8.56
CA TRP A 671 -30.48 -16.84 7.95
C TRP A 671 -31.33 -17.28 6.78
N ARG A 672 -32.66 -17.18 6.91
CA ARG A 672 -33.62 -17.70 5.92
C ARG A 672 -33.32 -19.19 5.59
N GLY A 673 -33.19 -19.56 4.30
CA GLY A 673 -32.80 -20.89 3.84
C GLY A 673 -31.29 -21.20 3.84
N PHE A 674 -30.47 -20.33 4.38
CA PHE A 674 -29.00 -20.48 4.41
C PHE A 674 -28.51 -20.76 5.84
N SER A 675 -27.59 -21.71 5.97
CA SER A 675 -26.89 -21.98 7.24
C SER A 675 -25.39 -22.14 7.04
N LEU A 676 -24.60 -21.59 7.97
CA LEU A 676 -23.15 -21.64 7.96
C LEU A 676 -22.62 -22.08 9.32
N LEU A 677 -21.70 -23.05 9.31
CA LEU A 677 -20.96 -23.47 10.50
C LEU A 677 -19.54 -22.92 10.46
N LEU A 678 -19.18 -22.12 11.46
CA LEU A 678 -17.87 -21.53 11.69
C LEU A 678 -17.20 -22.27 12.85
N THR A 679 -16.17 -23.05 12.56
CA THR A 679 -15.61 -24.04 13.51
C THR A 679 -14.33 -23.57 14.21
N GLY A 680 -13.78 -22.40 13.84
CA GLY A 680 -12.44 -22.03 14.28
C GLY A 680 -11.43 -23.14 13.93
N ASP A 681 -10.59 -23.48 14.89
CA ASP A 681 -9.60 -24.55 14.76
C ASP A 681 -9.92 -25.80 15.59
N LEU A 682 -11.24 -26.04 15.80
CA LEU A 682 -11.74 -27.17 16.57
C LEU A 682 -11.04 -28.47 16.19
N GLY A 683 -10.45 -29.15 17.15
CA GLY A 683 -9.85 -30.46 16.99
C GLY A 683 -10.86 -31.60 17.17
N ARG A 684 -10.44 -32.85 16.94
CA ARG A 684 -11.30 -34.01 17.08
C ARG A 684 -11.96 -34.13 18.45
N PRO A 685 -11.23 -33.93 19.58
CA PRO A 685 -11.88 -34.01 20.89
C PRO A 685 -13.00 -32.99 21.07
N GLY A 686 -12.83 -31.78 20.53
CA GLY A 686 -13.88 -30.76 20.51
C GLY A 686 -15.06 -31.14 19.61
N GLU A 687 -14.81 -31.72 18.44
CA GLU A 687 -15.83 -32.23 17.53
C GLU A 687 -16.69 -33.31 18.20
N GLU A 688 -16.05 -34.26 18.90
CA GLU A 688 -16.72 -35.33 19.65
C GLU A 688 -17.61 -34.76 20.76
N ARG A 689 -17.13 -33.74 21.50
CA ARG A 689 -17.95 -33.05 22.51
C ARG A 689 -19.18 -32.38 21.91
N VAL A 690 -18.99 -31.68 20.81
CA VAL A 690 -20.09 -31.00 20.10
C VAL A 690 -21.13 -32.01 19.61
N LEU A 691 -20.72 -33.15 19.07
CA LEU A 691 -21.63 -34.22 18.65
C LEU A 691 -22.35 -34.86 19.82
N ALA A 692 -21.62 -35.15 20.91
CA ALA A 692 -22.20 -35.74 22.14
C ALA A 692 -23.25 -34.82 22.80
N SER A 693 -23.14 -33.51 22.64
CA SER A 693 -24.12 -32.54 23.13
C SER A 693 -25.42 -32.49 22.30
N HIS A 694 -25.51 -33.24 21.21
CA HIS A 694 -26.59 -33.19 20.22
C HIS A 694 -26.83 -31.77 19.63
N ALA A 695 -25.78 -30.97 19.58
CA ALA A 695 -25.83 -29.63 19.02
C ALA A 695 -26.23 -29.66 17.52
N PRO A 696 -26.93 -28.63 17.03
CA PRO A 696 -27.40 -28.58 15.64
C PRO A 696 -26.23 -28.23 14.68
N VAL A 697 -25.37 -29.19 14.38
CA VAL A 697 -24.19 -29.01 13.53
C VAL A 697 -24.49 -29.01 12.02
N ARG A 698 -25.65 -29.45 11.59
CA ARG A 698 -26.04 -29.49 10.18
C ARG A 698 -26.05 -28.09 9.60
N ALA A 699 -25.33 -27.85 8.52
CA ALA A 699 -25.23 -26.56 7.86
C ALA A 699 -24.96 -26.72 6.36
N LEU A 700 -25.48 -25.81 5.53
CA LEU A 700 -25.27 -25.80 4.09
C LEU A 700 -23.79 -25.52 3.73
N ALA A 701 -23.19 -24.57 4.44
CA ALA A 701 -21.80 -24.20 4.26
C ALA A 701 -21.00 -24.47 5.55
N LEU A 702 -19.77 -24.92 5.39
CA LEU A 702 -18.84 -25.22 6.46
C LEU A 702 -17.53 -24.46 6.25
N LYS A 703 -17.10 -23.67 7.24
CA LYS A 703 -15.69 -23.33 7.39
C LYS A 703 -14.98 -24.55 7.95
N VAL A 704 -14.05 -25.10 7.18
CA VAL A 704 -13.33 -26.32 7.56
C VAL A 704 -12.40 -26.03 8.74
N ALA A 705 -12.49 -26.88 9.77
CA ALA A 705 -11.75 -26.71 11.01
C ALA A 705 -10.22 -26.78 10.79
N HIS A 706 -9.48 -25.95 11.52
CA HIS A 706 -8.03 -25.95 11.62
C HIS A 706 -7.33 -26.01 10.27
N HIS A 707 -7.81 -25.17 9.33
CA HIS A 707 -7.26 -25.00 7.98
C HIS A 707 -7.12 -26.30 7.17
N GLY A 708 -7.87 -27.34 7.50
CA GLY A 708 -7.75 -28.67 6.90
C GLY A 708 -6.62 -29.53 7.50
N SER A 709 -6.41 -29.43 8.79
CA SER A 709 -5.52 -30.29 9.55
C SER A 709 -6.00 -31.76 9.51
N ARG A 710 -5.09 -32.71 9.51
CA ARG A 710 -5.43 -34.14 9.65
C ARG A 710 -6.10 -34.48 11.00
N PHE A 711 -5.90 -33.64 12.01
CA PHE A 711 -6.42 -33.83 13.36
C PHE A 711 -7.79 -33.18 13.60
N SER A 712 -8.40 -32.64 12.56
CA SER A 712 -9.71 -31.99 12.58
C SER A 712 -10.58 -32.48 11.44
N SER A 713 -11.85 -32.09 11.42
CA SER A 713 -12.83 -32.48 10.40
C SER A 713 -12.92 -34.02 10.28
N GLY A 714 -13.27 -34.68 11.40
CA GLY A 714 -13.46 -36.13 11.49
C GLY A 714 -14.64 -36.58 10.62
N GLU A 715 -14.65 -37.87 10.21
CA GLU A 715 -15.68 -38.42 9.33
C GLU A 715 -17.07 -38.29 9.93
N GLU A 716 -17.21 -38.58 11.21
CA GLU A 716 -18.51 -38.50 11.94
C GLU A 716 -19.03 -37.06 12.00
N PHE A 717 -18.11 -36.10 12.28
CA PHE A 717 -18.45 -34.68 12.32
C PHE A 717 -18.87 -34.20 10.93
N LEU A 718 -18.12 -34.52 9.89
CA LEU A 718 -18.46 -34.15 8.52
C LEU A 718 -19.78 -34.79 8.06
N ALA A 719 -20.01 -36.05 8.38
CA ALA A 719 -21.28 -36.74 8.08
C ALA A 719 -22.47 -36.08 8.76
N ALA A 720 -22.29 -35.61 10.01
CA ALA A 720 -23.33 -34.88 10.77
C ALA A 720 -23.60 -33.48 10.19
N THR A 721 -22.57 -32.78 9.71
CA THR A 721 -22.73 -31.42 9.13
C THR A 721 -23.51 -31.43 7.84
N ARG A 722 -23.40 -32.45 7.00
CA ARG A 722 -24.01 -32.56 5.66
C ARG A 722 -23.79 -31.33 4.80
N ALA A 723 -22.62 -30.70 4.91
CA ALA A 723 -22.32 -29.49 4.18
C ALA A 723 -22.21 -29.73 2.68
N ALA A 724 -22.91 -28.92 1.88
CA ALA A 724 -22.77 -28.93 0.42
C ALA A 724 -21.57 -28.08 -0.06
N VAL A 725 -21.14 -27.11 0.76
CA VAL A 725 -20.04 -26.19 0.49
C VAL A 725 -19.05 -26.24 1.66
N ALA A 726 -17.79 -26.48 1.38
CA ALA A 726 -16.70 -26.46 2.35
C ALA A 726 -15.66 -25.41 1.96
N VAL A 727 -15.37 -24.45 2.85
CA VAL A 727 -14.39 -23.41 2.63
C VAL A 727 -13.20 -23.63 3.55
N ILE A 728 -12.00 -23.70 2.98
CA ILE A 728 -10.75 -23.84 3.71
C ILE A 728 -10.00 -22.52 3.65
N SER A 729 -9.91 -21.82 4.78
CA SER A 729 -9.03 -20.67 4.93
C SER A 729 -7.63 -21.18 5.16
N VAL A 730 -6.70 -20.94 4.26
CA VAL A 730 -5.36 -21.54 4.31
C VAL A 730 -4.35 -20.73 3.52
N GLY A 731 -3.13 -20.65 4.02
CA GLY A 731 -2.02 -19.97 3.34
C GLY A 731 -1.33 -20.84 2.30
N ALA A 732 -1.02 -20.25 1.16
CA ALA A 732 -0.20 -20.91 0.18
C ALA A 732 1.23 -21.14 0.71
N ARG A 733 1.73 -22.36 0.60
CA ARG A 733 3.07 -22.78 1.11
C ARG A 733 3.20 -22.59 2.63
N ASN A 734 2.14 -22.84 3.37
CA ASN A 734 2.21 -22.81 4.83
C ASN A 734 3.13 -23.92 5.36
N PRO A 735 3.82 -23.69 6.50
CA PRO A 735 4.78 -24.64 7.06
C PRO A 735 4.12 -25.93 7.57
N PHE A 736 2.82 -25.90 7.84
CA PHE A 736 2.04 -27.04 8.36
C PHE A 736 1.60 -28.00 7.25
N ARG A 737 1.78 -27.62 5.98
CA ARG A 737 1.32 -28.36 4.80
C ARG A 737 -0.20 -28.58 4.77
N HIS A 738 -0.96 -27.66 5.35
CA HIS A 738 -2.41 -27.67 5.29
C HIS A 738 -2.90 -27.15 3.92
N PRO A 739 -4.11 -27.60 3.43
CA PRO A 739 -4.84 -28.75 3.94
C PRO A 739 -4.10 -30.04 3.65
N THR A 740 -4.16 -30.98 4.59
CA THR A 740 -3.50 -32.27 4.42
C THR A 740 -4.27 -33.18 3.47
N PRO A 741 -3.63 -34.15 2.80
CA PRO A 741 -4.32 -35.08 1.91
C PRO A 741 -5.45 -35.86 2.62
N GLU A 742 -5.23 -36.22 3.89
CA GLU A 742 -6.21 -36.97 4.69
C GLU A 742 -7.49 -36.11 4.94
N ALA A 743 -7.32 -34.81 5.27
CA ALA A 743 -8.46 -33.92 5.45
C ALA A 743 -9.21 -33.68 4.15
N LEU A 744 -8.49 -33.52 3.03
CA LEU A 744 -9.09 -33.36 1.71
C LEU A 744 -9.87 -34.62 1.32
N GLY A 745 -9.31 -35.83 1.52
CA GLY A 745 -9.98 -37.08 1.21
C GLY A 745 -11.28 -37.27 1.99
N ARG A 746 -11.31 -36.91 3.30
CA ARG A 746 -12.55 -36.93 4.09
C ARG A 746 -13.59 -35.94 3.58
N LEU A 747 -13.17 -34.72 3.22
CA LEU A 747 -14.09 -33.72 2.66
C LEU A 747 -14.63 -34.15 1.26
N GLU A 748 -13.79 -34.67 0.39
CA GLU A 748 -14.19 -35.19 -0.91
C GLU A 748 -15.19 -36.35 -0.80
N ALA A 749 -15.01 -37.21 0.20
CA ALA A 749 -15.93 -38.32 0.46
C ALA A 749 -17.35 -37.87 0.85
N THR A 750 -17.52 -36.65 1.39
CA THR A 750 -18.86 -36.09 1.69
C THR A 750 -19.60 -35.59 0.46
N GLY A 751 -18.91 -35.43 -0.68
CA GLY A 751 -19.47 -34.80 -1.88
C GLY A 751 -19.59 -33.28 -1.81
N ALA A 752 -19.06 -32.62 -0.78
CA ALA A 752 -19.06 -31.18 -0.63
C ALA A 752 -18.17 -30.50 -1.70
N ARG A 753 -18.58 -29.37 -2.20
CA ARG A 753 -17.72 -28.54 -3.07
C ARG A 753 -16.71 -27.79 -2.20
N ILE A 754 -15.42 -27.96 -2.52
CA ILE A 754 -14.30 -27.44 -1.73
C ILE A 754 -13.74 -26.18 -2.39
N TYR A 755 -13.69 -25.10 -1.63
CA TYR A 755 -13.06 -23.81 -1.98
C TYR A 755 -11.91 -23.52 -1.03
N ARG A 756 -10.84 -22.90 -1.55
CA ARG A 756 -9.60 -22.71 -0.78
C ARG A 756 -9.04 -21.31 -1.01
N THR A 757 -8.79 -20.56 0.06
CA THR A 757 -8.29 -19.18 -0.06
C THR A 757 -6.90 -19.09 -0.68
N ASP A 758 -6.04 -20.11 -0.55
CA ASP A 758 -4.72 -20.17 -1.19
C ASP A 758 -4.77 -20.34 -2.73
N ARG A 759 -5.88 -20.82 -3.27
CA ARG A 759 -6.12 -21.01 -4.71
C ARG A 759 -7.09 -20.00 -5.28
N ASP A 760 -8.22 -19.84 -4.63
CA ASP A 760 -9.36 -19.06 -5.09
C ASP A 760 -9.30 -17.58 -4.69
N GLY A 761 -8.32 -17.19 -3.81
CA GLY A 761 -8.31 -15.89 -3.17
C GLY A 761 -9.47 -15.79 -2.18
N ALA A 762 -10.00 -14.60 -1.96
CA ALA A 762 -11.22 -14.47 -1.16
C ALA A 762 -12.34 -15.33 -1.78
N VAL A 763 -13.04 -16.07 -0.92
CA VAL A 763 -14.24 -16.82 -1.28
C VAL A 763 -15.45 -16.08 -0.75
N ILE A 764 -16.35 -15.66 -1.63
CA ILE A 764 -17.49 -14.82 -1.25
C ILE A 764 -18.77 -15.63 -1.50
N LEU A 765 -19.51 -15.88 -0.45
CA LEU A 765 -20.84 -16.49 -0.46
C LEU A 765 -21.87 -15.36 -0.37
N GLU A 766 -22.77 -15.27 -1.34
CA GLU A 766 -23.88 -14.31 -1.34
C GLU A 766 -25.19 -15.07 -1.50
N THR A 767 -26.19 -14.75 -0.70
CA THR A 767 -27.51 -15.42 -0.78
C THR A 767 -28.66 -14.47 -0.50
N ASP A 768 -29.76 -14.68 -1.19
CA ASP A 768 -31.07 -14.05 -0.93
C ASP A 768 -31.99 -14.95 -0.07
N GLY A 769 -31.50 -16.13 0.29
CA GLY A 769 -32.25 -17.17 1.01
C GLY A 769 -32.82 -18.25 0.11
N ALA A 770 -32.86 -18.04 -1.20
CA ALA A 770 -33.32 -19.04 -2.21
C ALA A 770 -32.19 -19.48 -3.14
N THR A 771 -31.26 -18.58 -3.40
CA THR A 771 -30.10 -18.84 -4.29
C THR A 771 -28.82 -18.52 -3.54
N LEU A 772 -27.79 -19.33 -3.73
CA LEU A 772 -26.43 -19.07 -3.26
C LEU A 772 -25.50 -18.81 -4.45
N TRP A 773 -24.83 -17.69 -4.47
CA TRP A 773 -23.76 -17.36 -5.39
C TRP A 773 -22.42 -17.50 -4.67
N ILE A 774 -21.48 -18.20 -5.30
CA ILE A 774 -20.12 -18.36 -4.75
C ILE A 774 -19.11 -17.75 -5.74
N THR A 775 -18.46 -16.68 -5.30
CA THR A 775 -17.43 -16.00 -6.10
C THR A 775 -16.04 -16.42 -5.64
N ARG A 776 -15.24 -16.92 -6.58
CA ARG A 776 -13.80 -17.13 -6.42
C ARG A 776 -13.09 -15.86 -6.90
N TRP A 777 -12.60 -15.06 -5.97
CA TRP A 777 -12.08 -13.73 -6.31
C TRP A 777 -10.88 -13.76 -7.27
N ALA A 778 -9.98 -14.74 -7.11
CA ALA A 778 -8.76 -14.83 -7.93
C ALA A 778 -9.01 -15.07 -9.42
N SER A 779 -10.06 -15.80 -9.75
CA SER A 779 -10.45 -16.11 -11.14
C SER A 779 -11.60 -15.24 -11.65
N GLY A 780 -12.32 -14.56 -10.76
CA GLY A 780 -13.57 -13.85 -11.08
C GLY A 780 -14.74 -14.79 -11.38
N THR A 781 -14.59 -16.10 -11.14
CA THR A 781 -15.64 -17.10 -11.45
C THR A 781 -16.75 -17.00 -10.41
N VAL A 782 -17.99 -17.02 -10.86
CA VAL A 782 -19.20 -17.06 -10.01
C VAL A 782 -19.95 -18.34 -10.30
N GLU A 783 -20.20 -19.14 -9.28
CA GLU A 783 -21.02 -20.35 -9.33
C GLU A 783 -22.37 -20.06 -8.67
N ARG A 784 -23.46 -20.65 -9.18
CA ARG A 784 -24.81 -20.47 -8.68
C ARG A 784 -25.41 -21.80 -8.25
N PHE A 785 -26.05 -21.79 -7.09
CA PHE A 785 -26.77 -22.94 -6.49
C PHE A 785 -28.18 -22.51 -6.11
N GLU A 786 -29.15 -23.29 -6.40
CA GLU A 786 -30.49 -23.13 -5.85
C GLU A 786 -30.54 -23.79 -4.48
N LEU A 787 -31.07 -23.08 -3.50
CA LEU A 787 -31.25 -23.59 -2.16
C LEU A 787 -32.59 -24.32 -2.10
N ASP A 788 -32.54 -25.57 -1.69
CA ASP A 788 -33.74 -26.36 -1.45
C ASP A 788 -34.35 -25.97 -0.09
N PRO A 789 -35.60 -25.45 -0.05
CA PRO A 789 -36.22 -25.06 1.21
C PRO A 789 -36.38 -26.22 2.22
N GLU A 790 -36.31 -27.48 1.72
CA GLU A 790 -36.45 -28.68 2.56
C GLU A 790 -35.10 -29.27 3.02
N ARG A 791 -33.97 -28.78 2.53
CA ARG A 791 -32.62 -29.15 2.98
C ARG A 791 -32.15 -28.20 4.12
#